data_09165b171cef384a1ab7f35594ad3f4c
#
_entry.id   09165b171cef384a1ab7f35594ad3f4c
#
_cell.length_a   1.000
_cell.length_b   1.000
_cell.length_c   1.000
_cell.angle_alpha   90.00
_cell.angle_beta   90.00
_cell.angle_gamma   90.00
#
_symmetry.space_group_name_H-M   'P 1'
#
loop_
_entity.id
_entity.type
_entity.pdbx_description
1 polymer ?
#
loop_
_entity_poly.entity_id
_entity_poly.type
_entity_poly.pdbx_seq_one_letter_code
_entity_poly.pdbx_strand_id
1 'polypeptide(L)'
;MKKLIVLSIVTALLVSCQQSSKYESVANDPMKSRIYTLDNGLKVYLSVNKDQPRIQTYIAVRVGGKNDPRNNTGLAHYLEHLMFKGTTQFGTNDYAKEKPLLDEIEQLYEVYRVKTDPEERKAIYHQIDSLSYEASKYAIANEYDKLMAGIGSEGTNAYTSYDVTCYTEDIPSNEVENWAKIQSNRFKDMVIRGFHTELEAVYEEKNISLTDDSRKMYETGLSVLFPNHPYGQQTVLGTQDHLKNPSITTIKNHFKDWYVPNNVAICMSGDFDPDEVISVINQFFGDWTPNPAVDSLRNALPKTCEPLTSPDVREVYGPESERIMLGWAFPGKKDKEADYLDIIEELLYNGKAGLFDIDLNQAQKVLSAGAGSYALTDHSMFITIGMPKEGQSLDDVRALILSEITKLKNGEFDATLLEAIINNMKRQQMQQLESNSSRANMFVEAFVNGVDWKDEVERIDRISKITKDDIVRFANSVFTDGYSCVYKHKGVDPNEKKIEKPAISPIETHRDKTSQFVTDILNTKVKEIEPVFVDFDKDMSVAKLSNNNELLYKQNDVNGLFNIQYRIARGSKADKYLSLAAEYIDYLGTSKLTPEQLQSELYRLACNISFSVNSDETIISLSGLAENMKDVVALCENWMHEAQSNQTVYDNLVADNLKARADAKLEQKNCFLRLRRWAMFGPLNESTNILSAEELKATEPDELLKHIDELKNYEQTIIYYGPMKQEEFTEFIEKNHEVSASPTATIKGDIYKNIPTPKNQVILAPYDAKNIYMIMYSNNEQKYQADLIPQVELFNEYFGGGMNALVFQELREARGLAYSAAAYYTVPEFKEDEFTFYTYIISQNDKMGDCIDTFHKILNDMPATESSLLLAKEAIMKRIATQRTIKRNVLSAYIEARNHGLNYDISRDIYNKVKNMSLDELVDFQHQYVKGRTYTYLILGNEADLDVAKLQSLGEIHRVSLEEIFGY
;
A
#
# COMPACT_ATOMS: atom_id res chain seq x y z
N MET A 1 50.06 39.59 -35.74
CA MET A 1 49.31 38.33 -35.95
C MET A 1 49.28 37.40 -34.73
N LYS A 2 50.30 37.27 -33.88
CA LYS A 2 50.24 36.38 -32.68
C LYS A 2 49.37 36.91 -31.52
N LYS A 3 49.06 38.22 -31.45
CA LYS A 3 48.15 38.80 -30.41
C LYS A 3 46.64 38.74 -30.76
N LEU A 4 46.27 38.57 -32.03
CA LEU A 4 44.89 38.39 -32.44
C LEU A 4 44.42 36.94 -32.27
N ILE A 5 45.31 35.97 -32.35
CA ILE A 5 44.93 34.53 -32.18
C ILE A 5 44.69 34.17 -30.71
N VAL A 6 45.42 34.83 -29.78
CA VAL A 6 45.20 34.60 -28.35
C VAL A 6 43.88 35.23 -27.86
N LEU A 7 43.43 36.31 -28.45
CA LEU A 7 42.15 36.95 -28.11
C LEU A 7 40.94 36.15 -28.65
N SER A 8 41.10 35.47 -29.81
CA SER A 8 40.03 34.57 -30.37
C SER A 8 39.89 33.25 -29.64
N ILE A 9 40.98 32.75 -28.98
CA ILE A 9 40.94 31.54 -28.17
C ILE A 9 40.38 31.81 -26.77
N VAL A 10 40.63 32.99 -26.21
CA VAL A 10 40.03 33.40 -24.92
C VAL A 10 38.53 33.72 -25.07
N THR A 11 38.09 34.24 -26.23
CA THR A 11 36.65 34.49 -26.50
C THR A 11 35.88 33.19 -26.83
N ALA A 12 36.58 32.17 -27.36
CA ALA A 12 35.97 30.85 -27.58
C ALA A 12 35.88 30.00 -26.30
N LEU A 13 36.67 30.29 -25.26
CA LEU A 13 36.63 29.63 -23.93
C LEU A 13 35.63 30.30 -22.97
N LEU A 14 35.03 31.43 -23.33
CA LEU A 14 34.02 32.13 -22.52
C LEU A 14 32.58 31.97 -23.00
N VAL A 15 32.30 31.12 -24.00
CA VAL A 15 30.94 30.83 -24.52
C VAL A 15 30.51 29.40 -24.14
N SER A 16 31.18 28.76 -23.19
CA SER A 16 30.60 27.64 -22.47
C SER A 16 30.02 28.14 -21.14
N CYS A 17 29.24 29.17 -21.17
CA CYS A 17 28.22 29.37 -20.14
C CYS A 17 27.16 28.32 -20.44
N GLN A 18 27.18 27.18 -19.72
CA GLN A 18 26.00 26.40 -19.49
C GLN A 18 24.92 27.40 -19.05
N GLN A 19 23.91 27.56 -19.89
CA GLN A 19 22.72 28.29 -19.53
C GLN A 19 22.07 27.44 -18.43
N SER A 20 22.33 27.75 -17.15
CA SER A 20 21.67 27.10 -16.02
C SER A 20 20.17 27.25 -16.24
N SER A 21 19.47 26.14 -16.40
CA SER A 21 18.02 26.14 -16.56
C SER A 21 17.42 26.92 -15.40
N LYS A 22 16.63 27.95 -15.69
CA LYS A 22 16.00 28.80 -14.69
C LYS A 22 14.98 27.97 -13.91
N TYR A 23 15.07 27.95 -12.59
CA TYR A 23 14.13 27.26 -11.72
C TYR A 23 13.50 28.23 -10.72
N GLU A 24 12.33 27.86 -10.22
CA GLU A 24 11.65 28.46 -9.08
C GLU A 24 12.08 27.76 -7.79
N SER A 25 12.24 28.51 -6.71
CA SER A 25 12.52 28.01 -5.37
C SER A 25 11.78 28.84 -4.34
N VAL A 26 11.42 28.24 -3.22
CA VAL A 26 10.68 28.88 -2.13
C VAL A 26 11.60 29.08 -0.94
N ALA A 27 11.55 30.26 -0.34
CA ALA A 27 12.30 30.55 0.88
C ALA A 27 11.76 29.68 2.04
N ASN A 28 12.65 29.17 2.88
CA ASN A 28 12.34 28.28 4.01
C ASN A 28 11.70 26.93 3.63
N ASP A 29 11.73 26.53 2.36
CA ASP A 29 11.32 25.20 1.95
C ASP A 29 12.23 24.13 2.61
N PRO A 30 11.69 23.25 3.46
CA PRO A 30 12.49 22.22 4.12
C PRO A 30 13.06 21.20 3.13
N MET A 31 12.44 21.04 1.97
CA MET A 31 12.89 20.15 0.90
C MET A 31 13.92 20.80 -0.03
N LYS A 32 14.12 22.11 0.06
CA LYS A 32 15.01 22.91 -0.82
C LYS A 32 14.74 22.64 -2.30
N SER A 33 13.46 22.59 -2.66
CA SER A 33 12.97 22.18 -3.97
C SER A 33 13.45 23.11 -5.08
N ARG A 34 13.68 22.52 -6.26
CA ARG A 34 13.86 23.24 -7.53
C ARG A 34 12.75 22.85 -8.47
N ILE A 35 12.00 23.82 -8.97
CA ILE A 35 10.87 23.61 -9.87
C ILE A 35 11.19 24.23 -11.22
N TYR A 36 11.22 23.41 -12.25
CA TYR A 36 11.49 23.81 -13.61
C TYR A 36 10.24 23.72 -14.47
N THR A 37 10.15 24.56 -15.49
CA THR A 37 9.18 24.44 -16.57
C THR A 37 9.96 24.44 -17.87
N LEU A 38 9.91 23.35 -18.62
CA LEU A 38 10.56 23.24 -19.92
C LEU A 38 9.80 24.07 -20.99
N ASP A 39 10.44 24.35 -22.11
CA ASP A 39 9.86 25.14 -23.19
C ASP A 39 8.56 24.53 -23.77
N ASN A 40 8.39 23.21 -23.65
CA ASN A 40 7.17 22.50 -24.06
C ASN A 40 6.09 22.44 -22.97
N GLY A 41 6.31 23.08 -21.82
CA GLY A 41 5.37 23.15 -20.71
C GLY A 41 5.47 22.02 -19.69
N LEU A 42 6.38 21.04 -19.84
CA LEU A 42 6.61 19.98 -18.87
C LEU A 42 7.12 20.59 -17.55
N LYS A 43 6.45 20.27 -16.45
CA LYS A 43 6.89 20.63 -15.09
C LYS A 43 7.84 19.58 -14.54
N VAL A 44 8.91 20.02 -13.86
CA VAL A 44 9.85 19.11 -13.19
C VAL A 44 10.12 19.61 -11.79
N TYR A 45 9.80 18.78 -10.80
CA TYR A 45 9.99 19.07 -9.37
C TYR A 45 11.10 18.18 -8.84
N LEU A 46 12.14 18.78 -8.27
CA LEU A 46 13.34 18.09 -7.78
C LEU A 46 13.60 18.42 -6.32
N SER A 47 13.80 17.40 -5.49
CA SER A 47 14.24 17.53 -4.10
C SER A 47 15.36 16.54 -3.78
N VAL A 48 16.51 17.06 -3.34
CA VAL A 48 17.68 16.23 -3.04
C VAL A 48 17.57 15.65 -1.63
N ASN A 49 17.75 14.34 -1.53
CA ASN A 49 17.94 13.62 -0.27
C ASN A 49 18.96 12.49 -0.48
N LYS A 50 20.07 12.56 0.25
CA LYS A 50 21.26 11.70 0.05
C LYS A 50 21.32 10.52 1.02
N ASP A 51 20.23 10.15 1.67
CA ASP A 51 20.18 9.07 2.66
C ASP A 51 20.59 7.72 2.05
N GLN A 52 20.23 7.51 0.81
CA GLN A 52 20.61 6.31 0.04
C GLN A 52 20.73 6.64 -1.45
N PRO A 53 21.56 5.92 -2.24
CA PRO A 53 21.78 6.21 -3.65
C PRO A 53 20.62 5.73 -4.51
N ARG A 54 19.42 6.20 -4.21
CA ARG A 54 18.17 5.91 -4.92
C ARG A 54 17.36 7.17 -5.15
N ILE A 55 16.47 7.13 -6.12
CA ILE A 55 15.61 8.24 -6.51
C ILE A 55 14.19 7.72 -6.68
N GLN A 56 13.27 8.21 -5.86
CA GLN A 56 11.86 8.03 -6.11
C GLN A 56 11.41 8.98 -7.22
N THR A 57 10.73 8.43 -8.22
CA THR A 57 10.19 9.15 -9.37
C THR A 57 8.68 8.98 -9.44
N TYR A 58 8.00 10.05 -9.81
CA TYR A 58 6.59 10.05 -10.22
C TYR A 58 6.45 10.80 -11.52
N ILE A 59 5.70 10.23 -12.48
CA ILE A 59 5.24 10.93 -13.68
C ILE A 59 3.72 11.07 -13.55
N ALA A 60 3.28 12.26 -13.17
CA ALA A 60 1.88 12.56 -12.91
C ALA A 60 1.23 13.23 -14.13
N VAL A 61 0.16 12.66 -14.64
CA VAL A 61 -0.67 13.23 -15.71
C VAL A 61 -1.95 13.76 -15.09
N ARG A 62 -2.29 15.04 -15.32
CA ARG A 62 -3.55 15.63 -14.86
C ARG A 62 -4.74 15.12 -15.66
N VAL A 63 -5.00 13.83 -15.55
CA VAL A 63 -6.12 13.14 -16.20
C VAL A 63 -6.49 11.93 -15.38
N GLY A 64 -7.77 11.71 -15.17
CA GLY A 64 -8.28 10.57 -14.43
C GLY A 64 -9.73 10.29 -14.80
N GLY A 65 -10.43 9.53 -13.98
CA GLY A 65 -11.79 9.09 -14.25
C GLY A 65 -12.78 10.24 -14.57
N LYS A 66 -12.57 11.43 -14.01
CA LYS A 66 -13.43 12.60 -14.33
C LYS A 66 -13.32 13.07 -15.78
N ASN A 67 -12.23 12.74 -16.46
CA ASN A 67 -11.95 13.16 -17.83
C ASN A 67 -12.46 12.16 -18.86
N ASP A 68 -12.96 11.01 -18.45
CA ASP A 68 -13.50 10.00 -19.32
C ASP A 68 -14.74 10.53 -20.08
N PRO A 69 -14.93 10.15 -21.33
CA PRO A 69 -16.20 10.42 -22.01
C PRO A 69 -17.36 9.72 -21.30
N ARG A 70 -18.48 10.42 -21.09
CA ARG A 70 -19.64 9.88 -20.37
C ARG A 70 -20.20 8.57 -20.92
N ASN A 71 -19.99 8.29 -22.19
CA ASN A 71 -20.42 7.07 -22.87
C ASN A 71 -19.32 6.01 -22.98
N ASN A 72 -18.18 6.21 -22.32
CA ASN A 72 -17.05 5.27 -22.30
C ASN A 72 -16.18 5.50 -21.07
N THR A 73 -16.72 5.25 -19.87
CA THR A 73 -16.04 5.44 -18.59
C THR A 73 -15.13 4.26 -18.23
N GLY A 74 -14.14 4.47 -17.36
CA GLY A 74 -13.09 3.51 -17.04
C GLY A 74 -11.91 3.55 -18.01
N LEU A 75 -11.89 4.51 -18.90
CA LEU A 75 -10.94 4.63 -19.99
C LEU A 75 -9.56 5.09 -19.51
N ALA A 76 -9.52 6.05 -18.59
CA ALA A 76 -8.25 6.52 -18.00
C ALA A 76 -7.52 5.37 -17.27
N HIS A 77 -8.26 4.59 -16.49
CA HIS A 77 -7.73 3.42 -15.78
C HIS A 77 -7.27 2.33 -16.75
N TYR A 78 -8.06 2.03 -17.78
CA TYR A 78 -7.66 1.03 -18.75
C TYR A 78 -6.41 1.48 -19.56
N LEU A 79 -6.30 2.77 -19.90
CA LEU A 79 -5.10 3.32 -20.54
C LEU A 79 -3.87 3.18 -19.64
N GLU A 80 -4.01 3.35 -18.33
CA GLU A 80 -2.94 3.11 -17.37
C GLU A 80 -2.34 1.71 -17.56
N HIS A 81 -3.17 0.66 -17.57
CA HIS A 81 -2.74 -0.72 -17.83
C HIS A 81 -2.03 -0.88 -19.18
N LEU A 82 -2.58 -0.27 -20.23
CA LEU A 82 -2.03 -0.37 -21.59
C LEU A 82 -0.67 0.32 -21.74
N MET A 83 -0.36 1.30 -20.90
CA MET A 83 0.94 1.97 -20.88
C MET A 83 2.10 1.02 -20.51
N PHE A 84 1.85 -0.15 -19.91
CA PHE A 84 2.86 -1.15 -19.60
C PHE A 84 3.14 -2.12 -20.75
N LYS A 85 2.37 -2.07 -21.85
CA LYS A 85 2.45 -3.05 -22.95
C LYS A 85 3.47 -2.72 -24.02
N GLY A 86 4.21 -1.61 -23.89
CA GLY A 86 5.33 -1.23 -24.73
C GLY A 86 5.02 -0.21 -25.83
N THR A 87 5.95 -0.08 -26.76
CA THR A 87 6.00 0.95 -27.80
C THR A 87 6.27 0.34 -29.17
N THR A 88 6.59 1.14 -30.17
CA THR A 88 7.08 0.64 -31.46
C THR A 88 8.50 0.04 -31.35
N GLN A 89 9.26 0.32 -30.25
CA GLN A 89 10.66 -0.07 -30.08
C GLN A 89 10.86 -1.24 -29.13
N PHE A 90 9.96 -1.39 -28.12
CA PHE A 90 9.98 -2.50 -27.20
C PHE A 90 8.57 -3.07 -26.96
N GLY A 91 8.47 -4.27 -26.45
CA GLY A 91 7.23 -5.04 -26.34
C GLY A 91 6.89 -5.79 -27.63
N THR A 92 7.78 -5.77 -28.61
CA THR A 92 7.62 -6.45 -29.90
C THR A 92 8.96 -6.89 -30.46
N ASN A 93 8.96 -8.00 -31.21
CA ASN A 93 10.11 -8.45 -31.98
C ASN A 93 10.05 -8.02 -33.45
N ASP A 94 8.86 -7.64 -33.97
CA ASP A 94 8.68 -7.17 -35.35
C ASP A 94 7.39 -6.32 -35.46
N TYR A 95 7.49 -5.04 -35.11
CA TYR A 95 6.35 -4.13 -35.14
C TYR A 95 5.75 -3.98 -36.56
N ALA A 96 6.57 -4.08 -37.61
CA ALA A 96 6.07 -3.93 -38.98
C ALA A 96 5.08 -5.05 -39.38
N LYS A 97 5.27 -6.25 -38.84
CA LYS A 97 4.33 -7.38 -39.02
C LYS A 97 3.17 -7.35 -38.01
N GLU A 98 3.41 -6.87 -36.79
CA GLU A 98 2.42 -6.78 -35.73
C GLU A 98 1.35 -5.70 -36.06
N LYS A 99 1.77 -4.52 -36.52
CA LYS A 99 0.90 -3.35 -36.73
C LYS A 99 -0.35 -3.63 -37.56
N PRO A 100 -0.30 -4.31 -38.73
CA PRO A 100 -1.52 -4.59 -39.48
C PRO A 100 -2.56 -5.39 -38.72
N LEU A 101 -2.14 -6.33 -37.84
CA LEU A 101 -3.03 -7.12 -37.00
C LEU A 101 -3.67 -6.25 -35.91
N LEU A 102 -2.88 -5.37 -35.28
CA LEU A 102 -3.40 -4.42 -34.29
C LEU A 102 -4.41 -3.43 -34.91
N ASP A 103 -4.15 -2.95 -36.13
CA ASP A 103 -5.06 -2.06 -36.84
C ASP A 103 -6.41 -2.78 -37.18
N GLU A 104 -6.37 -4.06 -37.53
CA GLU A 104 -7.57 -4.87 -37.80
C GLU A 104 -8.35 -5.16 -36.51
N ILE A 105 -7.66 -5.49 -35.42
CA ILE A 105 -8.26 -5.66 -34.09
C ILE A 105 -9.00 -4.40 -33.66
N GLU A 106 -8.40 -3.22 -33.83
CA GLU A 106 -9.04 -1.93 -33.56
C GLU A 106 -10.35 -1.77 -34.35
N GLN A 107 -10.31 -2.01 -35.66
CA GLN A 107 -11.51 -1.92 -36.50
C GLN A 107 -12.61 -2.88 -36.04
N LEU A 108 -12.26 -4.12 -35.66
CA LEU A 108 -13.23 -5.10 -35.20
C LEU A 108 -13.85 -4.71 -33.85
N TYR A 109 -13.08 -4.11 -32.93
CA TYR A 109 -13.64 -3.59 -31.68
C TYR A 109 -14.62 -2.45 -31.93
N GLU A 110 -14.36 -1.54 -32.88
CA GLU A 110 -15.29 -0.47 -33.24
C GLU A 110 -16.58 -1.03 -33.90
N VAL A 111 -16.51 -2.14 -34.64
CA VAL A 111 -17.69 -2.84 -35.15
C VAL A 111 -18.41 -3.59 -34.02
N TYR A 112 -17.68 -4.28 -33.14
CA TYR A 112 -18.22 -5.06 -32.03
C TYR A 112 -19.08 -4.21 -31.08
N ARG A 113 -18.60 -3.02 -30.72
CA ARG A 113 -19.26 -2.15 -29.75
C ARG A 113 -20.65 -1.64 -30.17
N VAL A 114 -20.92 -1.57 -31.46
CA VAL A 114 -22.20 -1.08 -31.99
C VAL A 114 -23.19 -2.20 -32.35
N LYS A 115 -22.74 -3.46 -32.32
CA LYS A 115 -23.60 -4.61 -32.56
C LYS A 115 -24.39 -4.97 -31.30
N THR A 116 -25.66 -5.33 -31.50
CA THR A 116 -26.58 -5.74 -30.42
C THR A 116 -27.01 -7.23 -30.51
N ASP A 117 -26.89 -7.84 -31.70
CA ASP A 117 -27.19 -9.26 -31.85
C ASP A 117 -26.11 -10.14 -31.19
N PRO A 118 -26.47 -11.05 -30.26
CA PRO A 118 -25.51 -11.85 -29.54
C PRO A 118 -24.65 -12.79 -30.41
N GLU A 119 -25.23 -13.36 -31.48
CA GLU A 119 -24.49 -14.27 -32.35
C GLU A 119 -23.50 -13.50 -33.24
N GLU A 120 -23.88 -12.33 -33.75
CA GLU A 120 -22.95 -11.46 -34.48
C GLU A 120 -21.81 -11.01 -33.57
N ARG A 121 -22.11 -10.61 -32.33
CA ARG A 121 -21.09 -10.20 -31.34
C ARG A 121 -20.14 -11.36 -31.07
N LYS A 122 -20.64 -12.56 -30.84
CA LYS A 122 -19.82 -13.75 -30.58
C LYS A 122 -18.91 -14.08 -31.77
N ALA A 123 -19.40 -13.96 -32.98
CA ALA A 123 -18.59 -14.19 -34.19
C ALA A 123 -17.47 -13.17 -34.34
N ILE A 124 -17.77 -11.89 -34.11
CA ILE A 124 -16.74 -10.81 -34.15
C ILE A 124 -15.72 -11.01 -33.04
N TYR A 125 -16.15 -11.34 -31.81
CA TYR A 125 -15.26 -11.59 -30.70
C TYR A 125 -14.29 -12.76 -30.96
N HIS A 126 -14.76 -13.83 -31.60
CA HIS A 126 -13.91 -14.93 -32.03
C HIS A 126 -12.88 -14.51 -33.08
N GLN A 127 -13.23 -13.58 -34.00
CA GLN A 127 -12.26 -13.01 -34.94
C GLN A 127 -11.21 -12.17 -34.21
N ILE A 128 -11.62 -11.34 -33.25
CA ILE A 128 -10.73 -10.55 -32.40
C ILE A 128 -9.75 -11.48 -31.65
N ASP A 129 -10.26 -12.55 -31.03
CA ASP A 129 -9.43 -13.52 -30.31
C ASP A 129 -8.40 -14.19 -31.23
N SER A 130 -8.80 -14.63 -32.42
CA SER A 130 -7.91 -15.22 -33.39
C SER A 130 -6.81 -14.27 -33.87
N LEU A 131 -7.15 -13.01 -34.14
CA LEU A 131 -6.16 -11.98 -34.53
C LEU A 131 -5.26 -11.59 -33.37
N SER A 132 -5.79 -11.53 -32.15
CA SER A 132 -5.01 -11.26 -30.94
C SER A 132 -3.97 -12.37 -30.70
N TYR A 133 -4.36 -13.63 -30.92
CA TYR A 133 -3.42 -14.75 -30.88
C TYR A 133 -2.33 -14.63 -31.99
N GLU A 134 -2.69 -14.28 -33.23
CA GLU A 134 -1.69 -14.05 -34.29
C GLU A 134 -0.76 -12.86 -33.99
N ALA A 135 -1.28 -11.77 -33.42
CA ALA A 135 -0.48 -10.62 -33.02
C ALA A 135 0.49 -10.97 -31.88
N SER A 136 0.07 -11.83 -30.93
CA SER A 136 0.92 -12.25 -29.81
C SER A 136 2.20 -12.96 -30.23
N LYS A 137 2.25 -13.55 -31.45
CA LYS A 137 3.47 -14.17 -32.00
C LYS A 137 4.60 -13.16 -32.27
N TYR A 138 4.26 -11.89 -32.38
CA TYR A 138 5.21 -10.80 -32.55
C TYR A 138 5.43 -10.00 -31.26
N ALA A 139 4.50 -10.04 -30.31
CA ALA A 139 4.62 -9.36 -29.03
C ALA A 139 5.67 -10.03 -28.12
N ILE A 140 6.31 -9.24 -27.27
CA ILE A 140 7.12 -9.70 -26.13
C ILE A 140 6.48 -9.16 -24.88
N ALA A 141 5.83 -10.05 -24.12
CA ALA A 141 5.09 -9.66 -22.92
C ALA A 141 6.04 -9.12 -21.84
N ASN A 142 5.56 -8.10 -21.08
CA ASN A 142 6.22 -7.53 -19.92
C ASN A 142 7.67 -7.05 -20.15
N GLU A 143 7.99 -6.57 -21.36
CA GLU A 143 9.32 -6.01 -21.63
C GLU A 143 9.59 -4.71 -20.89
N TYR A 144 8.56 -3.95 -20.55
CA TYR A 144 8.70 -2.78 -19.68
C TYR A 144 9.21 -3.19 -18.29
N ASP A 145 8.64 -4.24 -17.70
CA ASP A 145 9.07 -4.74 -16.40
C ASP A 145 10.49 -5.30 -16.44
N LYS A 146 10.88 -5.94 -17.57
CA LYS A 146 12.27 -6.36 -17.79
C LYS A 146 13.23 -5.17 -17.81
N LEU A 147 12.83 -4.06 -18.46
CA LEU A 147 13.63 -2.83 -18.49
C LEU A 147 13.81 -2.27 -17.09
N MET A 148 12.70 -2.15 -16.33
CA MET A 148 12.73 -1.57 -14.99
C MET A 148 13.51 -2.44 -14.01
N ALA A 149 13.29 -3.76 -14.00
CA ALA A 149 14.08 -4.69 -13.19
C ALA A 149 15.57 -4.66 -13.58
N GLY A 150 15.86 -4.62 -14.88
CA GLY A 150 17.23 -4.59 -15.39
C GLY A 150 18.02 -3.34 -15.01
N ILE A 151 17.36 -2.19 -14.85
CA ILE A 151 17.98 -0.98 -14.28
C ILE A 151 17.94 -0.94 -12.74
N GLY A 152 17.37 -1.97 -12.08
CA GLY A 152 17.32 -2.06 -10.62
C GLY A 152 16.21 -1.22 -9.99
N SER A 153 15.14 -0.94 -10.73
CA SER A 153 13.95 -0.29 -10.21
C SER A 153 13.22 -1.16 -9.20
N GLU A 154 12.64 -0.55 -8.20
CA GLU A 154 11.73 -1.15 -7.26
C GLU A 154 10.40 -0.39 -7.25
N GLY A 155 9.34 -1.03 -6.77
CA GLY A 155 8.05 -0.40 -6.63
C GLY A 155 7.46 0.14 -7.94
N THR A 156 7.85 -0.43 -9.09
CA THR A 156 7.27 -0.09 -10.40
C THR A 156 5.77 -0.33 -10.35
N ASN A 157 4.99 0.73 -10.45
CA ASN A 157 3.53 0.69 -10.34
C ASN A 157 2.90 1.92 -11.00
N ALA A 158 1.57 1.96 -11.02
CA ALA A 158 0.79 3.13 -11.38
C ALA A 158 -0.52 3.14 -10.61
N TYR A 159 -1.20 4.28 -10.63
CA TYR A 159 -2.56 4.40 -10.09
C TYR A 159 -3.34 5.47 -10.84
N THR A 160 -4.65 5.24 -10.94
CA THR A 160 -5.61 6.20 -11.48
C THR A 160 -6.63 6.60 -10.42
N SER A 161 -6.85 7.89 -10.26
CA SER A 161 -7.93 8.46 -9.46
C SER A 161 -8.90 9.24 -10.35
N TYR A 162 -9.76 10.07 -9.75
CA TYR A 162 -10.60 11.00 -10.53
C TYR A 162 -9.79 12.09 -11.23
N ASP A 163 -8.68 12.55 -10.65
CA ASP A 163 -7.93 13.75 -11.05
C ASP A 163 -6.57 13.46 -11.68
N VAL A 164 -6.03 12.27 -11.49
CA VAL A 164 -4.67 11.92 -11.89
C VAL A 164 -4.55 10.48 -12.34
N THR A 165 -3.68 10.26 -13.33
CA THR A 165 -3.03 8.98 -13.61
C THR A 165 -1.55 9.16 -13.37
N CYS A 166 -0.97 8.38 -12.47
CA CYS A 166 0.40 8.56 -12.01
C CYS A 166 1.20 7.26 -12.10
N TYR A 167 2.43 7.36 -12.60
CA TYR A 167 3.37 6.24 -12.75
C TYR A 167 4.53 6.45 -11.80
N THR A 168 4.93 5.40 -11.07
CA THR A 168 5.91 5.50 -9.98
C THR A 168 6.98 4.43 -10.07
N GLU A 169 8.23 4.83 -9.84
CA GLU A 169 9.37 3.93 -9.74
C GLU A 169 10.38 4.47 -8.70
N ASP A 170 11.03 3.58 -7.99
CA ASP A 170 12.22 3.88 -7.19
C ASP A 170 13.44 3.28 -7.90
N ILE A 171 14.33 4.13 -8.40
CA ILE A 171 15.45 3.74 -9.25
C ILE A 171 16.81 4.00 -8.57
N PRO A 172 17.86 3.24 -8.89
CA PRO A 172 19.24 3.60 -8.54
C PRO A 172 19.62 4.98 -9.09
N SER A 173 20.36 5.76 -8.30
CA SER A 173 20.74 7.14 -8.67
C SER A 173 21.63 7.24 -9.92
N ASN A 174 22.32 6.18 -10.29
CA ASN A 174 23.14 6.07 -11.51
C ASN A 174 22.35 5.70 -12.78
N GLU A 175 21.03 5.45 -12.68
CA GLU A 175 20.19 4.98 -13.79
C GLU A 175 19.23 6.06 -14.33
N VAL A 176 19.37 7.32 -13.93
CA VAL A 176 18.49 8.42 -14.33
C VAL A 176 18.40 8.56 -15.86
N GLU A 177 19.53 8.41 -16.58
CA GLU A 177 19.55 8.54 -18.04
C GLU A 177 18.80 7.38 -18.71
N ASN A 178 19.01 6.14 -18.26
CA ASN A 178 18.28 4.97 -18.75
C ASN A 178 16.78 5.08 -18.45
N TRP A 179 16.42 5.48 -17.23
CA TRP A 179 15.04 5.74 -16.85
C TRP A 179 14.39 6.81 -17.75
N ALA A 180 15.04 7.95 -17.97
CA ALA A 180 14.51 9.02 -18.81
C ALA A 180 14.31 8.56 -20.26
N LYS A 181 15.23 7.76 -20.80
CA LYS A 181 15.14 7.18 -22.15
C LYS A 181 13.95 6.21 -22.25
N ILE A 182 13.74 5.34 -21.27
CA ILE A 182 12.62 4.40 -21.23
C ILE A 182 11.30 5.16 -21.13
N GLN A 183 11.18 6.07 -20.16
CA GLN A 183 9.93 6.78 -19.90
C GLN A 183 9.56 7.73 -21.06
N SER A 184 10.51 8.45 -21.61
CA SER A 184 10.25 9.34 -22.74
C SER A 184 9.77 8.56 -23.98
N ASN A 185 10.30 7.38 -24.23
CA ASN A 185 9.84 6.51 -25.30
C ASN A 185 8.38 6.08 -25.06
N ARG A 186 8.06 5.61 -23.84
CA ARG A 186 6.73 5.16 -23.43
C ARG A 186 5.67 6.27 -23.54
N PHE A 187 5.97 7.47 -23.08
CA PHE A 187 5.04 8.60 -23.09
C PHE A 187 4.88 9.25 -24.47
N LYS A 188 5.80 9.03 -25.40
CA LYS A 188 5.71 9.60 -26.76
C LYS A 188 5.21 8.61 -27.80
N ASP A 189 5.43 7.30 -27.62
CA ASP A 189 5.29 6.28 -28.68
C ASP A 189 4.53 5.02 -28.18
N MET A 190 3.55 5.19 -27.29
CA MET A 190 2.73 4.10 -26.78
C MET A 190 2.01 3.33 -27.87
N VAL A 191 2.06 2.00 -27.81
CA VAL A 191 1.33 1.09 -28.69
C VAL A 191 0.34 0.27 -27.86
N ILE A 192 -0.94 0.31 -28.25
CA ILE A 192 -1.97 -0.54 -27.64
C ILE A 192 -1.75 -1.97 -28.11
N ARG A 193 -1.23 -2.79 -27.24
CA ARG A 193 -0.88 -4.20 -27.44
C ARG A 193 -1.48 -5.06 -26.33
N GLY A 194 -1.80 -6.31 -26.63
CA GLY A 194 -2.40 -7.21 -25.64
C GLY A 194 -3.76 -6.72 -25.09
N PHE A 195 -4.47 -5.87 -25.84
CA PHE A 195 -5.74 -5.27 -25.43
C PHE A 195 -6.76 -6.30 -25.01
N HIS A 196 -6.87 -7.39 -25.77
CA HIS A 196 -7.84 -8.46 -25.55
C HIS A 196 -7.60 -9.20 -24.22
N THR A 197 -6.34 -9.55 -23.93
CA THR A 197 -5.97 -10.23 -22.68
C THR A 197 -6.00 -9.28 -21.48
N GLU A 198 -5.58 -8.02 -21.64
CA GLU A 198 -5.62 -7.04 -20.56
C GLU A 198 -7.05 -6.67 -20.15
N LEU A 199 -7.99 -6.69 -21.11
CA LEU A 199 -9.40 -6.48 -20.81
C LEU A 199 -9.94 -7.52 -19.81
N GLU A 200 -9.43 -8.75 -19.84
CA GLU A 200 -9.77 -9.78 -18.85
C GLU A 200 -9.33 -9.41 -17.44
N ALA A 201 -8.14 -8.84 -17.30
CA ALA A 201 -7.65 -8.36 -16.02
C ALA A 201 -8.51 -7.20 -15.46
N VAL A 202 -8.87 -6.24 -16.31
CA VAL A 202 -9.73 -5.10 -15.94
C VAL A 202 -11.15 -5.56 -15.57
N TYR A 203 -11.69 -6.58 -16.27
CA TYR A 203 -12.96 -7.19 -15.89
C TYR A 203 -12.90 -7.84 -14.51
N GLU A 204 -11.81 -8.53 -14.20
CA GLU A 204 -11.65 -9.18 -12.90
C GLU A 204 -11.55 -8.15 -11.78
N GLU A 205 -10.79 -7.09 -12.02
CA GLU A 205 -10.68 -5.98 -11.09
C GLU A 205 -12.03 -5.30 -10.83
N LYS A 206 -12.83 -5.08 -11.88
CA LYS A 206 -14.18 -4.57 -11.72
C LYS A 206 -15.07 -5.54 -10.93
N ASN A 207 -14.98 -6.84 -11.17
CA ASN A 207 -15.73 -7.85 -10.42
C ASN A 207 -15.34 -7.85 -8.93
N ILE A 208 -14.04 -7.74 -8.61
CA ILE A 208 -13.56 -7.60 -7.23
C ILE A 208 -14.13 -6.32 -6.60
N SER A 209 -14.13 -5.20 -7.33
CA SER A 209 -14.65 -3.92 -6.82
C SER A 209 -16.15 -3.94 -6.48
N LEU A 210 -16.93 -4.83 -7.10
CA LEU A 210 -18.36 -4.99 -6.79
C LEU A 210 -18.61 -5.64 -5.43
N THR A 211 -17.63 -6.32 -4.85
CA THR A 211 -17.70 -6.90 -3.50
C THR A 211 -17.15 -5.98 -2.41
N ASP A 212 -16.65 -4.80 -2.77
CA ASP A 212 -16.13 -3.80 -1.85
C ASP A 212 -17.28 -2.87 -1.38
N ASP A 213 -17.76 -3.12 -0.19
CA ASP A 213 -18.87 -2.36 0.39
C ASP A 213 -18.51 -0.89 0.68
N SER A 214 -17.25 -0.62 1.04
CA SER A 214 -16.76 0.75 1.25
C SER A 214 -16.80 1.54 -0.06
N ARG A 215 -16.33 0.96 -1.15
CA ARG A 215 -16.40 1.59 -2.48
C ARG A 215 -17.83 1.91 -2.90
N LYS A 216 -18.78 0.97 -2.70
CA LYS A 216 -20.20 1.20 -2.98
C LYS A 216 -20.73 2.42 -2.22
N MET A 217 -20.38 2.54 -0.94
CA MET A 217 -20.78 3.69 -0.12
C MET A 217 -20.19 5.00 -0.63
N TYR A 218 -18.88 5.05 -0.93
CA TYR A 218 -18.21 6.24 -1.45
C TYR A 218 -18.77 6.68 -2.81
N GLU A 219 -18.90 5.76 -3.76
CA GLU A 219 -19.45 6.06 -5.09
C GLU A 219 -20.90 6.54 -5.00
N THR A 220 -21.71 5.96 -4.08
CA THR A 220 -23.08 6.41 -3.80
C THR A 220 -23.07 7.82 -3.21
N GLY A 221 -22.22 8.09 -2.21
CA GLY A 221 -22.08 9.40 -1.61
C GLY A 221 -21.71 10.49 -2.61
N LEU A 222 -20.71 10.21 -3.46
CA LEU A 222 -20.31 11.12 -4.54
C LEU A 222 -21.45 11.37 -5.54
N SER A 223 -22.22 10.33 -5.91
CA SER A 223 -23.34 10.45 -6.85
C SER A 223 -24.45 11.35 -6.33
N VAL A 224 -24.65 11.34 -5.02
CA VAL A 224 -25.64 12.19 -4.33
C VAL A 224 -25.16 13.64 -4.24
N LEU A 225 -23.91 13.84 -3.83
CA LEU A 225 -23.35 15.19 -3.61
C LEU A 225 -23.05 15.93 -4.92
N PHE A 226 -22.63 15.19 -5.95
CA PHE A 226 -22.12 15.77 -7.19
C PHE A 226 -22.87 15.27 -8.44
N PRO A 227 -24.22 15.29 -8.48
CA PRO A 227 -25.01 14.66 -9.54
C PRO A 227 -24.78 15.25 -10.93
N ASN A 228 -24.30 16.50 -11.01
CA ASN A 228 -24.02 17.22 -12.27
C ASN A 228 -22.52 17.34 -12.56
N HIS A 229 -21.65 16.80 -11.70
CA HIS A 229 -20.20 16.80 -11.85
C HIS A 229 -19.70 15.39 -12.19
N PRO A 230 -18.60 15.24 -12.96
CA PRO A 230 -18.02 13.93 -13.27
C PRO A 230 -17.74 13.06 -12.04
N TYR A 231 -17.42 13.64 -10.88
CA TYR A 231 -17.19 12.88 -9.64
C TYR A 231 -18.39 12.02 -9.21
N GLY A 232 -19.60 12.51 -9.45
CA GLY A 232 -20.83 11.77 -9.11
C GLY A 232 -21.43 11.01 -10.28
N GLN A 233 -21.01 11.30 -11.51
CA GLN A 233 -21.57 10.68 -12.71
C GLN A 233 -20.77 9.52 -13.26
N GLN A 234 -19.52 9.41 -12.88
CA GLN A 234 -18.54 8.44 -13.39
C GLN A 234 -17.81 7.76 -12.23
N THR A 235 -17.38 6.54 -12.43
CA THR A 235 -16.48 5.84 -11.52
C THR A 235 -15.13 5.62 -12.22
N VAL A 236 -14.05 5.56 -11.46
CA VAL A 236 -12.71 5.39 -12.00
C VAL A 236 -12.57 4.10 -12.82
N LEU A 237 -13.16 3.00 -12.33
CA LEU A 237 -13.17 1.72 -13.04
C LEU A 237 -14.21 1.64 -14.18
N GLY A 238 -15.05 2.66 -14.33
CA GLY A 238 -16.11 2.67 -15.31
C GLY A 238 -17.29 1.76 -14.98
N THR A 239 -18.28 1.75 -15.90
CA THR A 239 -19.45 0.87 -15.79
C THR A 239 -19.19 -0.46 -16.48
N GLN A 240 -19.93 -1.51 -16.04
CA GLN A 240 -19.88 -2.84 -16.69
C GLN A 240 -20.22 -2.76 -18.18
N ASP A 241 -21.21 -1.95 -18.56
CA ASP A 241 -21.64 -1.82 -19.96
C ASP A 241 -20.57 -1.16 -20.82
N HIS A 242 -19.82 -0.17 -20.30
CA HIS A 242 -18.73 0.47 -21.01
C HIS A 242 -17.54 -0.49 -21.17
N LEU A 243 -17.20 -1.26 -20.15
CA LEU A 243 -16.15 -2.26 -20.23
C LEU A 243 -16.50 -3.42 -21.20
N LYS A 244 -17.79 -3.77 -21.33
CA LYS A 244 -18.25 -4.74 -22.36
C LYS A 244 -18.18 -4.21 -23.79
N ASN A 245 -18.08 -2.90 -23.98
CA ASN A 245 -18.09 -2.23 -25.28
C ASN A 245 -16.91 -1.26 -25.41
N PRO A 246 -15.66 -1.72 -25.21
CA PRO A 246 -14.49 -0.82 -25.22
C PRO A 246 -14.20 -0.27 -26.61
N SER A 247 -13.55 0.90 -26.67
CA SER A 247 -13.14 1.54 -27.91
C SER A 247 -11.65 1.86 -27.90
N ILE A 248 -10.88 1.15 -28.71
CA ILE A 248 -9.44 1.41 -28.87
C ILE A 248 -9.20 2.80 -29.44
N THR A 249 -10.01 3.22 -30.40
CA THR A 249 -9.93 4.55 -31.00
C THR A 249 -10.15 5.66 -29.97
N THR A 250 -11.12 5.49 -29.05
CA THR A 250 -11.35 6.48 -27.98
C THR A 250 -10.17 6.54 -27.02
N ILE A 251 -9.56 5.41 -26.68
CA ILE A 251 -8.36 5.35 -25.82
C ILE A 251 -7.18 6.06 -26.49
N LYS A 252 -6.94 5.84 -27.79
CA LYS A 252 -5.89 6.54 -28.55
C LYS A 252 -6.12 8.06 -28.59
N ASN A 253 -7.37 8.51 -28.73
CA ASN A 253 -7.70 9.93 -28.70
C ASN A 253 -7.47 10.51 -27.29
N HIS A 254 -7.85 9.78 -26.24
CA HIS A 254 -7.62 10.19 -24.86
C HIS A 254 -6.12 10.34 -24.55
N PHE A 255 -5.30 9.38 -24.97
CA PHE A 255 -3.84 9.48 -24.87
C PHE A 255 -3.30 10.72 -25.58
N LYS A 256 -3.71 10.96 -26.85
CA LYS A 256 -3.29 12.11 -27.65
C LYS A 256 -3.70 13.46 -27.03
N ASP A 257 -4.86 13.52 -26.40
CA ASP A 257 -5.41 14.75 -25.84
C ASP A 257 -4.78 15.12 -24.50
N TRP A 258 -4.49 14.13 -23.64
CA TRP A 258 -4.13 14.34 -22.24
C TRP A 258 -2.68 13.98 -21.87
N TYR A 259 -2.05 12.99 -22.55
CA TYR A 259 -0.68 12.59 -22.31
C TYR A 259 0.28 13.47 -23.10
N VAL A 260 0.40 14.70 -22.68
CA VAL A 260 1.16 15.77 -23.34
C VAL A 260 1.98 16.56 -22.31
N PRO A 261 3.15 17.11 -22.68
CA PRO A 261 4.07 17.67 -21.69
C PRO A 261 3.47 18.81 -20.87
N ASN A 262 2.62 19.66 -21.45
CA ASN A 262 1.94 20.74 -20.74
C ASN A 262 0.76 20.27 -19.85
N ASN A 263 0.58 18.96 -19.68
CA ASN A 263 -0.36 18.32 -18.74
C ASN A 263 0.31 17.32 -17.79
N VAL A 264 1.65 17.28 -17.78
CA VAL A 264 2.45 16.29 -17.07
C VAL A 264 3.46 16.97 -16.16
N ALA A 265 3.71 16.35 -15.01
CA ALA A 265 4.86 16.66 -14.17
C ALA A 265 5.71 15.42 -13.91
N ILE A 266 7.03 15.64 -13.86
CA ILE A 266 8.02 14.69 -13.33
C ILE A 266 8.39 15.19 -11.94
N CYS A 267 8.17 14.35 -10.93
CA CYS A 267 8.44 14.65 -9.51
C CYS A 267 9.48 13.67 -8.97
N MET A 268 10.62 14.17 -8.48
CA MET A 268 11.73 13.32 -8.05
C MET A 268 12.27 13.75 -6.69
N SER A 269 12.55 12.75 -5.85
CA SER A 269 13.29 12.94 -4.60
C SER A 269 14.32 11.84 -4.42
N GLY A 270 15.57 12.19 -4.07
CA GLY A 270 16.63 11.22 -3.87
C GLY A 270 18.03 11.78 -4.01
N ASP A 271 19.01 10.89 -4.22
CA ASP A 271 20.42 11.24 -4.37
C ASP A 271 20.76 11.53 -5.83
N PHE A 272 20.78 12.80 -6.17
CA PHE A 272 21.15 13.29 -7.51
C PHE A 272 21.70 14.73 -7.48
N ASP A 273 22.33 15.13 -8.59
CA ASP A 273 22.61 16.53 -8.90
C ASP A 273 21.44 17.10 -9.74
N PRO A 274 20.73 18.13 -9.25
CA PRO A 274 19.58 18.69 -9.97
C PRO A 274 19.92 19.29 -11.35
N ASP A 275 21.12 19.81 -11.53
CA ASP A 275 21.53 20.41 -12.81
C ASP A 275 21.84 19.32 -13.86
N GLU A 276 22.34 18.16 -13.43
CA GLU A 276 22.50 16.97 -14.28
C GLU A 276 21.14 16.40 -14.64
N VAL A 277 20.26 16.18 -13.65
CA VAL A 277 18.93 15.58 -13.86
C VAL A 277 18.08 16.41 -14.80
N ILE A 278 18.01 17.74 -14.63
CA ILE A 278 17.21 18.60 -15.53
C ILE A 278 17.77 18.58 -16.95
N SER A 279 19.09 18.48 -17.12
CA SER A 279 19.71 18.35 -18.44
C SER A 279 19.28 17.05 -19.13
N VAL A 280 19.31 15.93 -18.40
CA VAL A 280 18.86 14.61 -18.89
C VAL A 280 17.37 14.65 -19.26
N ILE A 281 16.52 15.20 -18.38
CA ILE A 281 15.08 15.29 -18.65
C ILE A 281 14.84 16.15 -19.90
N ASN A 282 15.49 17.29 -20.02
CA ASN A 282 15.34 18.14 -21.21
C ASN A 282 15.85 17.44 -22.50
N GLN A 283 16.91 16.64 -22.43
CA GLN A 283 17.41 15.87 -23.56
C GLN A 283 16.37 14.88 -24.08
N PHE A 284 15.69 14.16 -23.19
CA PHE A 284 14.77 13.09 -23.59
C PHE A 284 13.31 13.52 -23.72
N PHE A 285 12.87 14.55 -22.99
CA PHE A 285 11.48 15.02 -23.00
C PHE A 285 11.29 16.39 -23.68
N GLY A 286 12.34 17.14 -23.95
CA GLY A 286 12.25 18.50 -24.46
C GLY A 286 11.61 18.62 -25.85
N ASP A 287 11.71 17.59 -26.69
CA ASP A 287 11.08 17.51 -28.01
C ASP A 287 9.64 16.97 -28.00
N TRP A 288 9.11 16.61 -26.83
CA TRP A 288 7.74 16.13 -26.69
C TRP A 288 6.74 17.25 -27.02
N THR A 289 5.80 16.97 -27.93
CA THR A 289 4.91 17.98 -28.49
C THR A 289 3.76 18.31 -27.55
N PRO A 290 3.56 19.58 -27.16
CA PRO A 290 2.46 19.98 -26.30
C PRO A 290 1.12 20.02 -27.05
N ASN A 291 0.01 19.87 -26.32
CA ASN A 291 -1.33 20.10 -26.83
C ASN A 291 -1.83 21.50 -26.38
N PRO A 292 -1.95 22.49 -27.31
CA PRO A 292 -2.40 23.81 -26.92
C PRO A 292 -3.87 23.85 -26.49
N ALA A 293 -4.65 22.79 -26.76
CA ALA A 293 -6.05 22.70 -26.38
C ALA A 293 -6.28 22.09 -24.99
N VAL A 294 -5.26 21.55 -24.32
CA VAL A 294 -5.43 20.81 -23.07
C VAL A 294 -6.12 21.60 -21.95
N ASP A 295 -5.81 22.90 -21.82
CA ASP A 295 -6.47 23.77 -20.85
C ASP A 295 -7.96 24.01 -21.20
N SER A 296 -8.27 24.13 -22.50
CA SER A 296 -9.65 24.24 -22.95
C SER A 296 -10.44 22.97 -22.68
N LEU A 297 -9.85 21.81 -22.90
CA LEU A 297 -10.45 20.51 -22.58
C LEU A 297 -10.74 20.39 -21.07
N ARG A 298 -9.78 20.77 -20.22
CA ARG A 298 -9.93 20.75 -18.76
C ARG A 298 -11.01 21.73 -18.30
N ASN A 299 -11.07 22.94 -18.90
CA ASN A 299 -12.04 23.96 -18.56
C ASN A 299 -13.45 23.70 -19.12
N ALA A 300 -13.61 22.77 -20.05
CA ALA A 300 -14.91 22.35 -20.56
C ALA A 300 -15.68 21.42 -19.63
N LEU A 301 -15.01 20.83 -18.63
CA LEU A 301 -15.67 19.97 -17.64
C LEU A 301 -16.60 20.81 -16.74
N PRO A 302 -17.77 20.26 -16.35
CA PRO A 302 -18.66 20.92 -15.38
C PRO A 302 -17.91 21.19 -14.06
N LYS A 303 -18.06 22.39 -13.51
CA LYS A 303 -17.32 22.81 -12.29
C LYS A 303 -18.25 23.15 -11.13
N THR A 304 -19.55 23.26 -11.40
CA THR A 304 -20.53 23.66 -10.38
C THR A 304 -21.28 22.46 -9.83
N CYS A 305 -21.45 22.48 -8.54
CA CYS A 305 -22.31 21.56 -7.80
C CYS A 305 -23.39 22.38 -7.10
N GLU A 306 -24.65 21.97 -7.21
CA GLU A 306 -25.74 22.59 -6.45
C GLU A 306 -25.78 21.93 -5.07
N PRO A 307 -25.68 22.71 -3.97
CA PRO A 307 -25.73 22.15 -2.62
C PRO A 307 -27.10 21.46 -2.35
N LEU A 308 -27.06 20.35 -1.66
CA LEU A 308 -28.27 19.73 -1.14
C LEU A 308 -28.91 20.65 -0.10
N THR A 309 -30.25 20.67 -0.05
CA THR A 309 -31.03 21.47 0.92
C THR A 309 -31.61 20.61 2.03
N SER A 310 -31.59 19.29 1.90
CA SER A 310 -32.06 18.31 2.87
C SER A 310 -31.26 17.02 2.69
N PRO A 311 -31.26 16.12 3.69
CA PRO A 311 -30.60 14.84 3.57
C PRO A 311 -31.12 14.01 2.40
N ASP A 312 -30.23 13.48 1.56
CA ASP A 312 -30.57 12.45 0.57
C ASP A 312 -30.11 11.10 1.09
N VAL A 313 -31.07 10.22 1.37
CA VAL A 313 -30.84 8.92 2.01
C VAL A 313 -30.81 7.83 0.94
N ARG A 314 -29.75 7.03 0.96
CA ARG A 314 -29.54 5.88 0.06
C ARG A 314 -29.23 4.64 0.87
N GLU A 315 -29.59 3.50 0.31
CA GLU A 315 -29.27 2.19 0.88
C GLU A 315 -28.39 1.40 -0.07
N VAL A 316 -27.35 0.78 0.47
CA VAL A 316 -26.47 -0.15 -0.25
C VAL A 316 -26.41 -1.48 0.49
N TYR A 317 -26.19 -2.56 -0.25
CA TYR A 317 -26.17 -3.90 0.30
C TYR A 317 -24.85 -4.59 -0.03
N GLY A 318 -24.38 -5.41 0.91
CA GLY A 318 -23.17 -6.19 0.74
C GLY A 318 -22.94 -7.17 1.89
N PRO A 319 -21.95 -8.05 1.79
CA PRO A 319 -21.73 -9.14 2.73
C PRO A 319 -21.29 -8.71 4.13
N GLU A 320 -20.58 -7.57 4.23
CA GLU A 320 -19.97 -7.12 5.49
C GLU A 320 -21.02 -6.61 6.50
N SER A 321 -20.56 -6.25 7.70
CA SER A 321 -21.40 -5.68 8.78
C SER A 321 -22.03 -4.35 8.41
N GLU A 322 -23.13 -4.02 9.08
CA GLU A 322 -23.84 -2.77 8.89
C GLU A 322 -23.01 -1.56 9.29
N ARG A 323 -23.14 -0.47 8.53
CA ARG A 323 -22.51 0.82 8.83
C ARG A 323 -23.24 1.97 8.17
N ILE A 324 -23.04 3.18 8.68
CA ILE A 324 -23.57 4.41 8.09
C ILE A 324 -22.43 5.32 7.64
N MET A 325 -22.63 6.02 6.54
CA MET A 325 -21.76 7.09 6.07
C MET A 325 -22.59 8.35 5.84
N LEU A 326 -22.16 9.48 6.45
CA LEU A 326 -22.68 10.80 6.11
C LEU A 326 -21.62 11.56 5.32
N GLY A 327 -22.02 12.28 4.29
CA GLY A 327 -21.11 13.03 3.42
C GLY A 327 -21.61 14.45 3.17
N TRP A 328 -20.71 15.44 3.27
CA TRP A 328 -20.96 16.85 2.95
C TRP A 328 -20.02 17.30 1.83
N ALA A 329 -20.53 18.17 0.96
CA ALA A 329 -19.71 18.79 -0.08
C ALA A 329 -18.86 19.91 0.51
N PHE A 330 -17.58 19.89 0.21
CA PHE A 330 -16.57 20.88 0.61
C PHE A 330 -15.87 21.46 -0.60
N PRO A 331 -15.20 22.63 -0.46
CA PRO A 331 -14.31 23.15 -1.50
C PRO A 331 -13.24 22.15 -1.90
N GLY A 332 -12.77 22.23 -3.14
CA GLY A 332 -11.70 21.38 -3.64
C GLY A 332 -10.32 21.79 -3.09
N LYS A 333 -9.34 20.89 -3.21
CA LYS A 333 -7.95 21.10 -2.74
C LYS A 333 -7.27 22.33 -3.34
N LYS A 334 -7.70 22.83 -4.51
CA LYS A 334 -7.18 24.06 -5.12
C LYS A 334 -7.60 25.33 -4.37
N ASP A 335 -8.66 25.27 -3.55
CA ASP A 335 -9.24 26.42 -2.86
C ASP A 335 -8.58 26.56 -1.47
N LYS A 336 -8.31 27.79 -1.02
CA LYS A 336 -7.66 28.03 0.29
C LYS A 336 -8.54 27.63 1.47
N GLU A 337 -9.84 27.56 1.25
CA GLU A 337 -10.81 27.06 2.22
C GLU A 337 -10.61 25.57 2.55
N ALA A 338 -9.87 24.83 1.72
CA ALA A 338 -9.46 23.45 2.03
C ALA A 338 -8.58 23.35 3.28
N ASP A 339 -7.87 24.42 3.69
CA ASP A 339 -7.12 24.47 4.94
C ASP A 339 -8.01 24.24 6.19
N TYR A 340 -9.29 24.63 6.12
CA TYR A 340 -10.26 24.34 7.21
C TYR A 340 -10.62 22.86 7.29
N LEU A 341 -10.55 22.15 6.16
CA LEU A 341 -10.89 20.73 6.08
C LEU A 341 -9.99 19.91 7.00
N ASP A 342 -8.66 20.16 6.94
CA ASP A 342 -7.69 19.45 7.76
C ASP A 342 -7.89 19.69 9.25
N ILE A 343 -8.16 20.94 9.66
CA ILE A 343 -8.42 21.26 11.07
C ILE A 343 -9.72 20.61 11.54
N ILE A 344 -10.76 20.64 10.73
CA ILE A 344 -12.05 20.04 11.06
C ILE A 344 -11.93 18.52 11.20
N GLU A 345 -11.18 17.88 10.32
CA GLU A 345 -10.89 16.46 10.40
C GLU A 345 -10.23 16.12 11.75
N GLU A 346 -9.16 16.81 12.10
CA GLU A 346 -8.43 16.63 13.35
C GLU A 346 -9.27 17.00 14.60
N LEU A 347 -10.16 17.99 14.52
CA LEU A 347 -11.07 18.34 15.62
C LEU A 347 -12.17 17.29 15.83
N LEU A 348 -12.61 16.61 14.77
CA LEU A 348 -13.63 15.57 14.87
C LEU A 348 -13.01 14.21 15.19
N TYR A 349 -11.93 13.85 14.49
CA TYR A 349 -11.30 12.54 14.62
C TYR A 349 -9.79 12.62 14.33
N ASN A 350 -8.97 12.38 15.35
CA ASN A 350 -7.52 12.35 15.24
C ASN A 350 -6.89 11.09 15.88
N GLY A 351 -7.73 10.14 16.27
CA GLY A 351 -7.35 8.89 16.92
C GLY A 351 -7.09 9.01 18.42
N LYS A 352 -7.29 10.19 19.05
CA LYS A 352 -7.02 10.44 20.48
C LYS A 352 -7.98 11.43 21.15
N ALA A 353 -8.09 12.64 20.62
CA ALA A 353 -8.67 13.79 21.31
C ALA A 353 -9.71 14.54 20.48
N GLY A 354 -10.08 14.03 19.31
CA GLY A 354 -11.20 14.56 18.52
C GLY A 354 -12.54 14.28 19.19
N LEU A 355 -13.58 15.02 18.80
CA LEU A 355 -14.92 14.85 19.36
C LEU A 355 -15.44 13.41 19.22
N PHE A 356 -15.19 12.76 18.07
CA PHE A 356 -15.56 11.35 17.87
C PHE A 356 -14.71 10.41 18.72
N ASP A 357 -13.43 10.73 18.88
CA ASP A 357 -12.53 9.90 19.69
C ASP A 357 -12.99 9.85 21.13
N ILE A 358 -13.29 11.02 21.72
CA ILE A 358 -13.64 11.14 23.14
C ILE A 358 -15.11 10.74 23.36
N ASP A 359 -16.04 11.36 22.62
CA ASP A 359 -17.45 11.31 22.94
C ASP A 359 -18.18 10.08 22.39
N LEU A 360 -17.60 9.43 21.38
CA LEU A 360 -18.18 8.24 20.74
C LEU A 360 -17.37 6.98 20.99
N ASN A 361 -16.08 7.00 20.66
CA ASN A 361 -15.22 5.82 20.71
C ASN A 361 -14.76 5.51 22.15
N GLN A 362 -14.10 6.47 22.82
CA GLN A 362 -13.64 6.32 24.20
C GLN A 362 -14.82 6.11 25.16
N ALA A 363 -15.91 6.82 24.93
CA ALA A 363 -17.15 6.66 25.68
C ALA A 363 -17.95 5.40 25.30
N GLN A 364 -17.44 4.59 24.39
CA GLN A 364 -18.02 3.33 23.91
C GLN A 364 -19.51 3.45 23.53
N LYS A 365 -19.93 4.55 22.90
CA LYS A 365 -21.33 4.76 22.47
C LYS A 365 -21.66 4.13 21.13
N VAL A 366 -20.65 3.79 20.36
CA VAL A 366 -20.73 3.09 19.08
C VAL A 366 -19.65 2.01 19.07
N LEU A 367 -19.70 1.07 18.13
CA LEU A 367 -18.61 0.12 17.93
C LEU A 367 -17.36 0.83 17.40
N SER A 368 -17.55 1.74 16.44
CA SER A 368 -16.53 2.70 16.01
C SER A 368 -17.18 3.88 15.28
N ALA A 369 -16.56 5.05 15.39
CA ALA A 369 -16.87 6.20 14.55
C ALA A 369 -15.58 6.88 14.09
N GLY A 370 -15.57 7.39 12.85
CA GLY A 370 -14.45 8.12 12.28
C GLY A 370 -14.96 9.25 11.37
N ALA A 371 -14.07 10.21 11.15
CA ALA A 371 -14.27 11.30 10.20
C ALA A 371 -13.02 11.46 9.34
N GLY A 372 -13.20 11.92 8.11
CA GLY A 372 -12.10 12.16 7.20
C GLY A 372 -12.55 12.87 5.94
N SER A 373 -11.61 13.24 5.11
CA SER A 373 -11.88 13.91 3.85
C SER A 373 -11.55 13.01 2.65
N TYR A 374 -12.45 12.97 1.68
CA TYR A 374 -12.15 12.51 0.33
C TYR A 374 -11.87 13.73 -0.54
N ALA A 375 -10.63 14.19 -0.45
CA ALA A 375 -10.23 15.46 -0.98
C ALA A 375 -9.82 15.35 -2.45
N LEU A 376 -10.58 16.01 -3.35
CA LEU A 376 -10.37 16.05 -4.80
C LEU A 376 -10.10 17.49 -5.26
N THR A 377 -9.62 17.66 -6.49
CA THR A 377 -9.21 18.97 -7.03
C THR A 377 -10.33 20.00 -7.09
N ASP A 378 -11.50 19.63 -7.63
CA ASP A 378 -12.59 20.58 -7.88
C ASP A 378 -13.56 20.70 -6.70
N HIS A 379 -13.87 19.61 -6.04
CA HIS A 379 -14.73 19.50 -4.85
C HIS A 379 -14.21 18.39 -3.96
N SER A 380 -14.43 18.48 -2.66
CA SER A 380 -14.13 17.44 -1.69
C SER A 380 -15.41 16.92 -1.03
N MET A 381 -15.40 15.68 -0.59
CA MET A 381 -16.45 15.12 0.27
C MET A 381 -15.88 14.93 1.66
N PHE A 382 -16.43 15.62 2.65
CA PHE A 382 -16.15 15.32 4.04
C PHE A 382 -17.03 14.15 4.47
N ILE A 383 -16.45 13.15 5.07
CA ILE A 383 -17.06 11.87 5.36
C ILE A 383 -17.04 11.62 6.84
N THR A 384 -18.15 11.12 7.38
CA THR A 384 -18.19 10.47 8.67
C THR A 384 -18.74 9.07 8.52
N ILE A 385 -18.11 8.11 9.19
CA ILE A 385 -18.53 6.71 9.18
C ILE A 385 -18.82 6.29 10.62
N GLY A 386 -19.87 5.49 10.81
CA GLY A 386 -20.19 4.92 12.11
C GLY A 386 -20.62 3.46 12.00
N MET A 387 -20.17 2.64 12.93
CA MET A 387 -20.54 1.24 13.06
C MET A 387 -21.36 1.04 14.33
N PRO A 388 -22.55 0.40 14.24
CA PRO A 388 -23.43 0.19 15.37
C PRO A 388 -22.90 -0.90 16.30
N LYS A 389 -23.18 -0.74 17.60
CA LYS A 389 -23.08 -1.82 18.57
C LYS A 389 -24.18 -2.87 18.35
N GLU A 390 -24.07 -4.00 19.04
CA GLU A 390 -25.11 -5.02 18.98
C GLU A 390 -26.47 -4.44 19.43
N GLY A 391 -27.50 -4.56 18.58
CA GLY A 391 -28.84 -4.04 18.81
C GLY A 391 -29.01 -2.52 18.64
N GLN A 392 -27.98 -1.77 18.29
CA GLN A 392 -28.07 -0.35 17.99
C GLN A 392 -28.46 -0.14 16.52
N SER A 393 -29.40 0.76 16.26
CA SER A 393 -29.81 1.08 14.90
C SER A 393 -28.82 2.04 14.21
N LEU A 394 -28.83 2.02 12.88
CA LEU A 394 -28.04 2.99 12.08
C LEU A 394 -28.56 4.42 12.30
N ASP A 395 -29.85 4.62 12.60
CA ASP A 395 -30.41 5.92 12.94
C ASP A 395 -29.90 6.44 14.31
N ASP A 396 -29.67 5.57 15.29
CA ASP A 396 -29.06 5.96 16.56
C ASP A 396 -27.62 6.43 16.33
N VAL A 397 -26.84 5.71 15.52
CA VAL A 397 -25.48 6.10 15.16
C VAL A 397 -25.47 7.43 14.39
N ARG A 398 -26.41 7.62 13.44
CA ARG A 398 -26.60 8.89 12.74
C ARG A 398 -26.83 10.04 13.70
N ALA A 399 -27.72 9.86 14.67
CA ALA A 399 -28.02 10.91 15.65
C ALA A 399 -26.79 11.27 16.51
N LEU A 400 -26.01 10.27 16.91
CA LEU A 400 -24.74 10.50 17.64
C LEU A 400 -23.74 11.30 16.81
N ILE A 401 -23.48 10.91 15.56
CA ILE A 401 -22.59 11.63 14.65
C ILE A 401 -23.05 13.09 14.48
N LEU A 402 -24.34 13.32 14.20
CA LEU A 402 -24.88 14.67 14.02
C LEU A 402 -24.81 15.51 15.29
N SER A 403 -24.88 14.88 16.47
CA SER A 403 -24.65 15.57 17.76
C SER A 403 -23.25 16.16 17.85
N GLU A 404 -22.23 15.39 17.44
CA GLU A 404 -20.83 15.86 17.48
C GLU A 404 -20.55 16.95 16.42
N ILE A 405 -21.12 16.82 15.22
CA ILE A 405 -21.11 17.91 14.22
C ILE A 405 -21.76 19.18 14.78
N THR A 406 -22.84 19.05 15.57
CA THR A 406 -23.50 20.19 16.23
C THR A 406 -22.60 20.83 17.27
N LYS A 407 -21.87 20.05 18.08
CA LYS A 407 -20.85 20.57 19.02
C LYS A 407 -19.76 21.38 18.30
N LEU A 408 -19.23 20.86 17.19
CA LEU A 408 -18.27 21.58 16.35
C LEU A 408 -18.83 22.93 15.87
N LYS A 409 -20.06 22.93 15.34
CA LYS A 409 -20.76 24.14 14.87
C LYS A 409 -21.00 25.19 15.98
N ASN A 410 -21.23 24.73 17.20
CA ASN A 410 -21.38 25.58 18.38
C ASN A 410 -20.05 26.02 18.99
N GLY A 411 -18.93 25.47 18.55
CA GLY A 411 -17.63 25.71 19.16
C GLY A 411 -17.46 25.01 20.52
N GLU A 412 -18.16 23.90 20.75
CA GLU A 412 -18.06 23.12 21.99
C GLU A 412 -16.86 22.17 21.95
N PHE A 413 -15.67 22.74 21.70
CA PHE A 413 -14.37 22.04 21.75
C PHE A 413 -13.31 22.92 22.41
N ASP A 414 -12.27 22.32 22.98
CA ASP A 414 -11.21 23.05 23.65
C ASP A 414 -10.35 23.82 22.63
N ALA A 415 -10.20 25.12 22.82
CA ALA A 415 -9.36 25.95 21.95
C ALA A 415 -7.87 25.57 22.00
N THR A 416 -7.40 24.95 23.08
CA THR A 416 -6.01 24.46 23.19
C THR A 416 -5.72 23.31 22.23
N LEU A 417 -6.76 22.61 21.75
CA LEU A 417 -6.62 21.55 20.76
C LEU A 417 -6.07 22.07 19.42
N LEU A 418 -6.32 23.35 19.08
CA LEU A 418 -5.79 23.93 17.84
C LEU A 418 -4.25 23.99 17.83
N GLU A 419 -3.63 24.34 18.95
CA GLU A 419 -2.17 24.33 19.07
C GLU A 419 -1.62 22.90 19.00
N ALA A 420 -2.30 21.95 19.62
CA ALA A 420 -1.95 20.54 19.57
C ALA A 420 -2.04 19.99 18.13
N ILE A 421 -3.08 20.35 17.37
CA ILE A 421 -3.23 20.00 15.95
C ILE A 421 -2.01 20.49 15.14
N ILE A 422 -1.64 21.75 15.29
CA ILE A 422 -0.49 22.32 14.59
C ILE A 422 0.83 21.59 14.94
N ASN A 423 1.03 21.23 16.20
CA ASN A 423 2.21 20.48 16.63
C ASN A 423 2.24 19.05 16.05
N ASN A 424 1.09 18.38 15.99
CA ASN A 424 0.96 17.08 15.35
C ASN A 424 1.19 17.17 13.83
N MET A 425 0.66 18.20 13.14
CA MET A 425 0.95 18.46 11.72
C MET A 425 2.45 18.66 11.47
N LYS A 426 3.15 19.43 12.32
CA LYS A 426 4.62 19.60 12.22
C LYS A 426 5.34 18.27 12.42
N ARG A 427 4.95 17.49 13.41
CA ARG A 427 5.50 16.15 13.66
C ARG A 427 5.31 15.23 12.45
N GLN A 428 4.10 15.20 11.89
CA GLN A 428 3.80 14.42 10.68
C GLN A 428 4.63 14.87 9.48
N GLN A 429 4.79 16.18 9.28
CA GLN A 429 5.66 16.73 8.23
C GLN A 429 7.11 16.28 8.41
N MET A 430 7.66 16.31 9.63
CA MET A 430 9.01 15.80 9.90
C MET A 430 9.15 14.33 9.49
N GLN A 431 8.15 13.49 9.78
CA GLN A 431 8.13 12.09 9.40
C GLN A 431 8.05 11.89 7.87
N GLN A 432 7.18 12.65 7.20
CA GLN A 432 7.04 12.60 5.74
C GLN A 432 8.34 12.98 5.02
N LEU A 433 9.07 13.96 5.54
CA LEU A 433 10.34 14.42 4.98
C LEU A 433 11.48 13.39 5.08
N GLU A 434 11.34 12.34 5.89
CA GLU A 434 12.30 11.24 5.93
C GLU A 434 12.21 10.28 4.73
N SER A 435 11.10 10.30 3.99
CA SER A 435 10.82 9.37 2.88
C SER A 435 10.90 10.07 1.52
N ASN A 436 11.70 9.53 0.60
CA ASN A 436 11.75 10.00 -0.78
C ASN A 436 10.39 9.91 -1.47
N SER A 437 9.64 8.83 -1.20
CA SER A 437 8.30 8.64 -1.74
C SER A 437 7.33 9.73 -1.27
N SER A 438 7.30 10.02 0.03
CA SER A 438 6.44 11.08 0.57
C SER A 438 6.83 12.47 0.03
N ARG A 439 8.13 12.77 -0.02
CA ARG A 439 8.64 14.05 -0.57
C ARG A 439 8.24 14.24 -2.03
N ALA A 440 8.41 13.23 -2.87
CA ALA A 440 8.04 13.30 -4.29
C ALA A 440 6.51 13.33 -4.49
N ASN A 441 5.73 12.64 -3.63
CA ASN A 441 4.27 12.67 -3.69
C ASN A 441 3.68 14.04 -3.31
N MET A 442 4.31 14.79 -2.40
CA MET A 442 3.89 16.17 -2.11
C MET A 442 3.92 17.05 -3.37
N PHE A 443 4.89 16.84 -4.27
CA PHE A 443 4.92 17.54 -5.56
C PHE A 443 3.81 17.08 -6.49
N VAL A 444 3.50 15.78 -6.51
CA VAL A 444 2.38 15.23 -7.29
C VAL A 444 1.08 15.91 -6.85
N GLU A 445 0.82 15.96 -5.54
CA GLU A 445 -0.38 16.60 -4.98
C GLU A 445 -0.47 18.09 -5.35
N ALA A 446 0.62 18.84 -5.17
CA ALA A 446 0.66 20.27 -5.54
C ALA A 446 0.40 20.46 -7.04
N PHE A 447 1.05 19.65 -7.89
CA PHE A 447 0.86 19.72 -9.34
C PHE A 447 -0.58 19.38 -9.74
N VAL A 448 -1.12 18.24 -9.30
CA VAL A 448 -2.45 17.75 -9.70
C VAL A 448 -3.54 18.73 -9.29
N ASN A 449 -3.48 19.24 -8.06
CA ASN A 449 -4.44 20.18 -7.52
C ASN A 449 -4.24 21.63 -8.03
N GLY A 450 -3.12 21.91 -8.72
CA GLY A 450 -2.82 23.25 -9.22
C GLY A 450 -2.48 24.24 -8.11
N VAL A 451 -1.96 23.75 -6.99
CA VAL A 451 -1.50 24.54 -5.84
C VAL A 451 -0.08 25.03 -6.11
N ASP A 452 0.17 26.32 -5.87
CA ASP A 452 1.53 26.87 -5.95
C ASP A 452 2.40 26.24 -4.84
N TRP A 453 3.63 25.84 -5.17
CA TRP A 453 4.54 25.23 -4.18
C TRP A 453 4.82 26.14 -2.99
N LYS A 454 4.80 27.44 -3.19
CA LYS A 454 4.91 28.40 -2.09
C LYS A 454 3.74 28.29 -1.12
N ASP A 455 2.52 28.17 -1.64
CA ASP A 455 1.31 28.01 -0.82
C ASP A 455 1.36 26.69 -0.02
N GLU A 456 1.96 25.62 -0.57
CA GLU A 456 2.16 24.35 0.13
C GLU A 456 3.21 24.48 1.24
N VAL A 457 4.37 25.10 0.96
CA VAL A 457 5.42 25.34 1.97
C VAL A 457 4.90 26.20 3.13
N GLU A 458 4.09 27.21 2.85
CA GLU A 458 3.52 28.14 3.84
C GLU A 458 2.22 27.59 4.49
N ARG A 459 1.76 26.37 4.15
CA ARG A 459 0.45 25.83 4.54
C ARG A 459 0.28 25.74 6.05
N ILE A 460 1.21 25.11 6.79
CA ILE A 460 1.13 24.99 8.25
C ILE A 460 1.14 26.36 8.93
N ASP A 461 1.96 27.29 8.44
CA ASP A 461 1.99 28.66 8.95
C ASP A 461 0.69 29.44 8.68
N ARG A 462 0.01 29.15 7.57
CA ARG A 462 -1.29 29.71 7.24
C ARG A 462 -2.39 29.11 8.11
N ILE A 463 -2.41 27.79 8.25
CA ILE A 463 -3.34 27.04 9.09
C ILE A 463 -3.22 27.46 10.56
N SER A 464 -2.02 27.70 11.06
CA SER A 464 -1.78 28.11 12.45
C SER A 464 -2.42 29.46 12.84
N LYS A 465 -2.85 30.26 11.88
CA LYS A 465 -3.53 31.55 12.10
C LYS A 465 -5.05 31.44 12.14
N ILE A 466 -5.59 30.28 11.82
CA ILE A 466 -7.04 30.03 11.85
C ILE A 466 -7.50 29.97 13.30
N THR A 467 -8.50 30.78 13.62
CA THR A 467 -9.06 30.89 14.97
C THR A 467 -10.25 29.96 15.15
N LYS A 468 -10.62 29.68 16.40
CA LYS A 468 -11.85 28.97 16.76
C LYS A 468 -13.08 29.58 16.11
N ASP A 469 -13.21 30.91 16.12
CA ASP A 469 -14.35 31.63 15.51
C ASP A 469 -14.39 31.44 13.98
N ASP A 470 -13.22 31.37 13.33
CA ASP A 470 -13.14 31.10 11.89
C ASP A 470 -13.65 29.69 11.58
N ILE A 471 -13.23 28.70 12.39
CA ILE A 471 -13.67 27.29 12.23
C ILE A 471 -15.18 27.19 12.44
N VAL A 472 -15.72 27.79 13.50
CA VAL A 472 -17.16 27.78 13.79
C VAL A 472 -17.97 28.41 12.64
N ARG A 473 -17.51 29.56 12.11
CA ARG A 473 -18.17 30.20 10.94
C ARG A 473 -18.13 29.27 9.72
N PHE A 474 -16.97 28.71 9.44
CA PHE A 474 -16.82 27.84 8.29
C PHE A 474 -17.63 26.55 8.44
N ALA A 475 -17.56 25.87 9.59
CA ALA A 475 -18.35 24.67 9.88
C ALA A 475 -19.85 24.91 9.71
N ASN A 476 -20.38 26.07 10.17
CA ASN A 476 -21.79 26.43 9.98
C ASN A 476 -22.15 26.68 8.50
N SER A 477 -21.19 27.04 7.66
CA SER A 477 -21.46 27.27 6.23
C SER A 477 -21.47 25.97 5.41
N VAL A 478 -20.73 24.93 5.85
CA VAL A 478 -20.54 23.67 5.09
C VAL A 478 -21.34 22.49 5.66
N PHE A 479 -21.45 22.35 7.00
CA PHE A 479 -22.29 21.32 7.60
C PHE A 479 -23.75 21.79 7.67
N THR A 480 -24.37 21.86 6.50
CA THR A 480 -25.79 22.21 6.34
C THR A 480 -26.68 20.99 6.59
N ASP A 481 -28.02 21.20 6.57
CA ASP A 481 -29.00 20.12 6.61
C ASP A 481 -28.99 19.26 5.32
N GLY A 482 -28.33 19.72 4.27
CA GLY A 482 -28.15 19.02 3.01
C GLY A 482 -26.87 18.16 3.02
N TYR A 483 -27.03 16.86 3.17
CA TYR A 483 -25.90 15.90 3.14
C TYR A 483 -26.33 14.57 2.53
N SER A 484 -25.36 13.82 2.06
CA SER A 484 -25.53 12.43 1.64
C SER A 484 -25.58 11.54 2.87
N CYS A 485 -26.56 10.63 2.96
CA CYS A 485 -26.67 9.64 4.01
C CYS A 485 -26.78 8.27 3.37
N VAL A 486 -25.73 7.46 3.51
CA VAL A 486 -25.67 6.12 2.94
C VAL A 486 -25.75 5.08 4.06
N TYR A 487 -26.85 4.34 4.11
CA TYR A 487 -26.99 3.17 4.96
C TYR A 487 -26.47 1.93 4.22
N LYS A 488 -25.51 1.24 4.82
CA LYS A 488 -25.03 -0.03 4.33
C LYS A 488 -25.64 -1.15 5.16
N HIS A 489 -26.38 -2.02 4.51
CA HIS A 489 -27.02 -3.17 5.12
C HIS A 489 -26.33 -4.46 4.74
N LYS A 490 -26.30 -5.41 5.66
CA LYS A 490 -25.88 -6.77 5.36
C LYS A 490 -26.91 -7.43 4.44
N GLY A 491 -26.46 -7.94 3.30
CA GLY A 491 -27.31 -8.62 2.33
C GLY A 491 -26.70 -8.73 0.95
N VAL A 492 -27.50 -9.22 0.01
CA VAL A 492 -27.11 -9.31 -1.40
C VAL A 492 -27.66 -8.10 -2.14
N ASP A 493 -26.82 -7.43 -2.91
CA ASP A 493 -27.28 -6.37 -3.80
C ASP A 493 -28.07 -6.98 -4.96
N PRO A 494 -29.40 -6.70 -5.07
CA PRO A 494 -30.22 -7.28 -6.13
C PRO A 494 -29.87 -6.77 -7.53
N ASN A 495 -29.08 -5.69 -7.61
CA ASN A 495 -28.66 -5.07 -8.86
C ASN A 495 -27.26 -5.50 -9.30
N GLU A 496 -26.54 -6.24 -8.45
CA GLU A 496 -25.20 -6.69 -8.75
C GLU A 496 -25.20 -7.75 -9.86
N LYS A 497 -24.53 -7.42 -10.96
CA LYS A 497 -24.37 -8.34 -12.08
C LYS A 497 -22.88 -8.61 -12.29
N LYS A 498 -22.48 -9.86 -12.21
CA LYS A 498 -21.13 -10.26 -12.60
C LYS A 498 -20.95 -10.01 -14.11
N ILE A 499 -19.78 -9.49 -14.50
CA ILE A 499 -19.38 -9.43 -15.90
C ILE A 499 -19.06 -10.87 -16.34
N GLU A 500 -19.81 -11.39 -17.29
CA GLU A 500 -19.46 -12.65 -17.94
C GLU A 500 -18.29 -12.43 -18.90
N LYS A 501 -17.31 -13.29 -18.83
CA LYS A 501 -16.14 -13.29 -19.70
C LYS A 501 -16.30 -14.31 -20.80
N PRO A 502 -16.18 -13.93 -22.09
CA PRO A 502 -15.99 -14.91 -23.15
C PRO A 502 -14.63 -15.63 -22.95
N ALA A 503 -14.56 -16.89 -23.37
CA ALA A 503 -13.29 -17.62 -23.37
C ALA A 503 -12.31 -16.98 -24.38
N ILE A 504 -11.05 -16.81 -23.96
CA ILE A 504 -9.96 -16.32 -24.80
C ILE A 504 -8.90 -17.39 -25.00
N SER A 505 -8.20 -17.32 -26.13
CA SER A 505 -7.07 -18.20 -26.42
C SER A 505 -5.83 -17.78 -25.62
N PRO A 506 -5.13 -18.71 -24.94
CA PRO A 506 -3.85 -18.40 -24.31
C PRO A 506 -2.83 -17.89 -25.32
N ILE A 507 -2.13 -16.82 -24.96
CA ILE A 507 -1.12 -16.20 -25.84
C ILE A 507 0.30 -16.70 -25.55
N GLU A 508 1.20 -16.51 -26.53
CA GLU A 508 2.63 -16.73 -26.35
C GLU A 508 3.26 -15.49 -25.72
N THR A 509 3.99 -15.66 -24.61
CA THR A 509 4.63 -14.53 -23.89
C THR A 509 6.02 -14.18 -24.40
N HIS A 510 6.66 -15.08 -25.13
CA HIS A 510 8.03 -14.96 -25.63
C HIS A 510 9.05 -14.50 -24.58
N ARG A 511 8.97 -15.09 -23.40
CA ARG A 511 9.78 -14.74 -22.25
C ARG A 511 11.30 -14.78 -22.50
N ASP A 512 11.72 -15.65 -23.42
CA ASP A 512 13.11 -15.84 -23.84
C ASP A 512 13.62 -14.78 -24.82
N LYS A 513 12.73 -13.98 -25.40
CA LYS A 513 13.07 -12.93 -26.37
C LYS A 513 13.27 -11.58 -25.68
N THR A 514 14.04 -10.73 -26.37
CA THR A 514 14.35 -9.37 -25.94
C THR A 514 14.46 -8.48 -27.17
N SER A 515 13.81 -7.34 -27.17
CA SER A 515 13.93 -6.34 -28.24
C SER A 515 15.31 -5.68 -28.26
N GLN A 516 15.67 -5.07 -29.39
CA GLN A 516 16.93 -4.34 -29.50
C GLN A 516 17.00 -3.17 -28.50
N PHE A 517 15.88 -2.46 -28.27
CA PHE A 517 15.82 -1.36 -27.32
C PHE A 517 16.18 -1.81 -25.88
N VAL A 518 15.61 -2.93 -25.44
CA VAL A 518 15.94 -3.51 -24.13
C VAL A 518 17.41 -3.92 -24.06
N THR A 519 17.90 -4.57 -25.12
CA THR A 519 19.32 -4.96 -25.22
C THR A 519 20.24 -3.75 -25.10
N ASP A 520 19.92 -2.65 -25.78
CA ASP A 520 20.72 -1.41 -25.77
C ASP A 520 20.73 -0.77 -24.37
N ILE A 521 19.57 -0.72 -23.68
CA ILE A 521 19.46 -0.19 -22.31
C ILE A 521 20.30 -1.04 -21.33
N LEU A 522 20.14 -2.37 -21.34
CA LEU A 522 20.84 -3.27 -20.42
C LEU A 522 22.36 -3.29 -20.65
N ASN A 523 22.81 -2.99 -21.86
CA ASN A 523 24.23 -2.87 -22.17
C ASN A 523 24.81 -1.46 -21.95
N THR A 524 23.99 -0.48 -21.56
CA THR A 524 24.47 0.86 -21.23
C THR A 524 25.34 0.82 -19.98
N LYS A 525 26.59 1.27 -20.11
CA LYS A 525 27.52 1.34 -18.98
C LYS A 525 27.15 2.52 -18.08
N VAL A 526 26.79 2.22 -16.87
CA VAL A 526 26.56 3.21 -15.80
C VAL A 526 27.70 3.12 -14.76
N LYS A 527 27.87 4.18 -13.98
CA LYS A 527 28.84 4.15 -12.87
C LYS A 527 28.33 3.17 -11.81
N GLU A 528 29.13 2.16 -11.47
CA GLU A 528 28.78 1.17 -10.47
C GLU A 528 28.60 1.83 -9.09
N ILE A 529 27.60 1.37 -8.34
CA ILE A 529 27.37 1.71 -6.93
C ILE A 529 27.76 0.47 -6.13
N GLU A 530 28.73 0.67 -5.23
CA GLU A 530 29.17 -0.41 -4.36
C GLU A 530 28.18 -0.66 -3.22
N PRO A 531 27.91 -1.93 -2.87
CA PRO A 531 27.05 -2.25 -1.73
C PRO A 531 27.70 -1.80 -0.42
N VAL A 532 26.85 -1.30 0.49
CA VAL A 532 27.25 -0.95 1.86
C VAL A 532 26.39 -1.76 2.82
N PHE A 533 27.02 -2.63 3.57
CA PHE A 533 26.37 -3.50 4.55
C PHE A 533 26.44 -2.87 5.93
N VAL A 534 25.44 -3.14 6.76
CA VAL A 534 25.43 -2.67 8.14
C VAL A 534 26.57 -3.34 8.95
N ASP A 535 27.29 -2.51 9.68
CA ASP A 535 28.27 -2.96 10.70
C ASP A 535 27.66 -2.66 12.09
N PHE A 536 27.03 -3.66 12.68
CA PHE A 536 26.32 -3.50 13.94
C PHE A 536 27.21 -2.98 15.09
N ASP A 537 28.50 -3.24 15.05
CA ASP A 537 29.45 -2.73 16.06
C ASP A 537 29.75 -1.23 15.91
N LYS A 538 29.49 -0.64 14.73
CA LYS A 538 29.73 0.78 14.45
C LYS A 538 28.45 1.58 14.30
N ASP A 539 27.42 0.98 13.69
CA ASP A 539 26.21 1.69 13.29
C ASP A 539 25.17 1.79 14.40
N MET A 540 25.33 1.01 15.47
CA MET A 540 24.54 1.06 16.68
C MET A 540 25.40 0.68 17.90
N SER A 541 24.79 0.71 19.09
CA SER A 541 25.44 0.14 20.27
C SER A 541 24.52 -0.75 21.09
N VAL A 542 25.10 -1.75 21.73
CA VAL A 542 24.44 -2.66 22.66
C VAL A 542 25.06 -2.43 24.04
N ALA A 543 24.22 -2.13 25.02
CA ALA A 543 24.64 -1.92 26.39
C ALA A 543 23.81 -2.80 27.36
N LYS A 544 24.33 -2.99 28.57
CA LYS A 544 23.59 -3.60 29.67
C LYS A 544 23.26 -2.53 30.70
N LEU A 545 22.01 -2.50 31.13
CA LEU A 545 21.55 -1.67 32.23
C LEU A 545 21.91 -2.30 33.58
N SER A 546 21.81 -1.53 34.66
CA SER A 546 22.15 -1.98 36.04
C SER A 546 21.35 -3.20 36.51
N ASN A 547 20.13 -3.40 35.98
CA ASN A 547 19.27 -4.55 36.22
C ASN A 547 19.47 -5.70 35.22
N ASN A 548 20.57 -5.67 34.44
CA ASN A 548 20.94 -6.65 33.40
C ASN A 548 20.04 -6.65 32.14
N ASN A 549 19.04 -5.79 32.03
CA ASN A 549 18.30 -5.61 30.79
C ASN A 549 19.20 -5.09 29.67
N GLU A 550 18.82 -5.39 28.41
CA GLU A 550 19.59 -4.99 27.24
C GLU A 550 19.07 -3.64 26.70
N LEU A 551 20.00 -2.76 26.35
CA LEU A 551 19.72 -1.52 25.63
C LEU A 551 20.31 -1.60 24.22
N LEU A 552 19.46 -1.52 23.22
CA LEU A 552 19.84 -1.30 21.80
C LEU A 552 19.67 0.20 21.50
N TYR A 553 20.78 0.86 21.22
CA TYR A 553 20.80 2.31 21.06
C TYR A 553 21.31 2.72 19.70
N LYS A 554 20.63 3.73 19.11
CA LYS A 554 21.10 4.50 17.96
C LYS A 554 20.66 5.95 18.09
N GLN A 555 21.61 6.88 17.93
CA GLN A 555 21.29 8.30 17.96
C GLN A 555 20.54 8.73 16.69
N ASN A 556 19.49 9.55 16.86
CA ASN A 556 18.85 10.29 15.78
C ASN A 556 19.50 11.68 15.68
N ASP A 557 20.31 11.89 14.66
CA ASP A 557 20.98 13.16 14.34
C ASP A 557 20.29 13.91 13.18
N VAL A 558 19.14 13.41 12.71
CA VAL A 558 18.42 13.94 11.55
C VAL A 558 17.36 14.98 11.95
N ASN A 559 16.60 14.67 12.99
CA ASN A 559 15.47 15.51 13.41
C ASN A 559 15.18 15.35 14.93
N GLY A 560 14.14 16.05 15.38
CA GLY A 560 13.70 16.06 16.78
C GLY A 560 12.72 14.93 17.14
N LEU A 561 12.72 13.81 16.44
CA LEU A 561 11.82 12.68 16.74
C LEU A 561 12.54 11.63 17.59
N PHE A 562 11.78 10.96 18.46
CA PHE A 562 12.25 9.81 19.21
C PHE A 562 11.32 8.60 19.04
N ASN A 563 11.90 7.42 19.28
CA ASN A 563 11.18 6.14 19.41
C ASN A 563 11.86 5.34 20.52
N ILE A 564 11.05 4.88 21.49
CA ILE A 564 11.43 3.93 22.53
C ILE A 564 10.56 2.70 22.37
N GLN A 565 11.13 1.50 22.55
CA GLN A 565 10.35 0.27 22.68
C GLN A 565 10.85 -0.51 23.89
N TYR A 566 9.89 -0.95 24.71
CA TYR A 566 10.14 -1.98 25.72
C TYR A 566 9.64 -3.30 25.12
N ARG A 567 10.56 -4.21 24.84
CA ARG A 567 10.25 -5.52 24.23
C ARG A 567 10.44 -6.60 25.25
N ILE A 568 9.36 -7.28 25.55
CA ILE A 568 9.30 -8.36 26.52
C ILE A 568 8.95 -9.65 25.77
N ALA A 569 9.82 -10.66 25.78
CA ALA A 569 9.63 -11.91 25.05
C ALA A 569 8.56 -12.79 25.74
N ARG A 570 7.38 -12.22 25.97
CA ARG A 570 6.18 -12.82 26.55
C ARG A 570 4.96 -12.32 25.76
N GLY A 571 4.47 -13.15 24.86
CA GLY A 571 3.31 -12.85 24.01
C GLY A 571 2.11 -13.74 24.32
N SER A 572 1.15 -13.79 23.39
CA SER A 572 -0.10 -14.55 23.57
C SER A 572 0.09 -16.07 23.67
N LYS A 573 1.21 -16.64 23.18
CA LYS A 573 1.58 -18.04 23.40
C LYS A 573 1.88 -18.35 24.88
N ALA A 574 2.44 -17.38 25.58
CA ALA A 574 2.79 -17.54 27.01
C ALA A 574 1.63 -17.10 27.92
N ASP A 575 0.83 -16.14 27.48
CA ASP A 575 -0.26 -15.55 28.25
C ASP A 575 -1.36 -14.99 27.33
N LYS A 576 -2.46 -15.73 27.15
CA LYS A 576 -3.56 -15.33 26.27
C LYS A 576 -4.37 -14.13 26.76
N TYR A 577 -4.21 -13.72 28.03
CA TYR A 577 -4.89 -12.55 28.60
C TYR A 577 -4.22 -11.23 28.18
N LEU A 578 -2.93 -11.24 27.83
CA LEU A 578 -2.18 -10.03 27.49
C LEU A 578 -2.83 -9.23 26.36
N SER A 579 -3.35 -9.89 25.31
CA SER A 579 -4.00 -9.19 24.20
C SER A 579 -5.23 -8.41 24.66
N LEU A 580 -6.08 -9.02 25.49
CA LEU A 580 -7.25 -8.35 26.05
C LEU A 580 -6.84 -7.26 27.05
N ALA A 581 -5.79 -7.49 27.84
CA ALA A 581 -5.29 -6.50 28.79
C ALA A 581 -4.74 -5.25 28.07
N ALA A 582 -4.02 -5.45 26.97
CA ALA A 582 -3.52 -4.37 26.13
C ALA A 582 -4.66 -3.56 25.44
N GLU A 583 -5.74 -4.23 25.06
CA GLU A 583 -6.93 -3.56 24.51
C GLU A 583 -7.72 -2.83 25.61
N TYR A 584 -7.85 -3.42 26.79
CA TYR A 584 -8.61 -2.85 27.89
C TYR A 584 -7.96 -1.59 28.46
N ILE A 585 -6.62 -1.56 28.61
CA ILE A 585 -5.91 -0.40 29.15
C ILE A 585 -6.14 0.86 28.33
N ASP A 586 -6.34 0.76 27.00
CA ASP A 586 -6.58 1.90 26.11
C ASP A 586 -7.86 2.69 26.45
N TYR A 587 -8.81 2.06 27.15
CA TYR A 587 -10.05 2.71 27.64
C TYR A 587 -9.93 3.25 29.05
N LEU A 588 -8.78 3.16 29.69
CA LEU A 588 -8.64 3.49 31.10
C LEU A 588 -7.78 4.73 31.32
N GLY A 589 -8.12 5.44 32.41
CA GLY A 589 -7.27 6.46 32.98
C GLY A 589 -6.40 5.92 34.10
N THR A 590 -5.74 6.84 34.79
CA THR A 590 -4.91 6.59 35.96
C THR A 590 -5.57 7.16 37.22
N SER A 591 -4.93 7.02 38.37
CA SER A 591 -5.34 7.70 39.59
C SER A 591 -5.36 9.23 39.51
N LYS A 592 -4.68 9.79 38.46
CA LYS A 592 -4.51 11.26 38.29
C LYS A 592 -5.25 11.84 37.11
N LEU A 593 -5.47 11.06 36.06
CA LEU A 593 -6.06 11.49 34.80
C LEU A 593 -7.22 10.59 34.42
N THR A 594 -8.33 11.17 33.98
CA THR A 594 -9.37 10.38 33.32
C THR A 594 -8.88 9.84 31.98
N PRO A 595 -9.55 8.82 31.39
CA PRO A 595 -9.18 8.32 30.06
C PRO A 595 -9.08 9.45 29.02
N GLU A 596 -10.08 10.33 28.99
CA GLU A 596 -10.16 11.45 28.06
C GLU A 596 -9.02 12.47 28.27
N GLN A 597 -8.68 12.74 29.55
CA GLN A 597 -7.57 13.64 29.87
C GLN A 597 -6.22 13.04 29.46
N LEU A 598 -6.04 11.74 29.63
CA LEU A 598 -4.81 11.03 29.23
C LEU A 598 -4.62 11.06 27.72
N GLN A 599 -5.64 10.77 26.93
CA GLN A 599 -5.59 10.82 25.47
C GLN A 599 -5.36 12.26 24.98
N SER A 600 -6.04 13.25 25.58
CA SER A 600 -5.85 14.66 25.26
C SER A 600 -4.42 15.13 25.57
N GLU A 601 -3.83 14.66 26.68
CA GLU A 601 -2.46 15.01 27.05
C GLU A 601 -1.43 14.39 26.08
N LEU A 602 -1.60 13.13 25.68
CA LEU A 602 -0.78 12.49 24.65
C LEU A 602 -0.83 13.27 23.32
N TYR A 603 -2.03 13.69 22.91
CA TYR A 603 -2.21 14.47 21.70
C TYR A 603 -1.55 15.85 21.81
N ARG A 604 -1.70 16.52 22.97
CA ARG A 604 -1.04 17.82 23.28
C ARG A 604 0.46 17.73 23.20
N LEU A 605 1.05 16.64 23.69
CA LEU A 605 2.50 16.38 23.64
C LEU A 605 2.97 15.98 22.22
N ALA A 606 2.09 15.82 21.26
CA ALA A 606 2.39 15.26 19.96
C ALA A 606 3.17 13.92 20.05
N CYS A 607 2.76 13.08 21.00
CA CYS A 607 3.38 11.79 21.31
C CYS A 607 2.35 10.66 21.26
N ASN A 608 2.85 9.43 21.12
CA ASN A 608 2.06 8.23 21.12
C ASN A 608 2.62 7.18 22.08
N ILE A 609 1.72 6.45 22.75
CA ILE A 609 2.00 5.23 23.50
C ILE A 609 1.12 4.14 22.87
N SER A 610 1.66 2.96 22.65
CA SER A 610 0.90 1.82 22.19
C SER A 610 1.38 0.53 22.84
N PHE A 611 0.42 -0.35 23.15
CA PHE A 611 0.64 -1.69 23.67
C PHE A 611 0.31 -2.69 22.56
N SER A 612 1.29 -3.49 22.14
CA SER A 612 1.13 -4.47 21.07
C SER A 612 1.55 -5.85 21.58
N VAL A 613 0.64 -6.82 21.45
CA VAL A 613 0.87 -8.20 21.85
C VAL A 613 0.80 -9.08 20.63
N ASN A 614 1.91 -9.70 20.27
CA ASN A 614 1.95 -10.75 19.25
C ASN A 614 2.07 -12.14 19.88
N SER A 615 2.30 -13.15 19.08
CA SER A 615 2.45 -14.54 19.56
C SER A 615 3.59 -14.71 20.55
N ASP A 616 4.72 -14.07 20.34
CA ASP A 616 5.99 -14.34 21.01
C ASP A 616 6.43 -13.24 21.98
N GLU A 617 5.95 -12.03 21.81
CA GLU A 617 6.38 -10.88 22.62
C GLU A 617 5.26 -9.84 22.82
N THR A 618 5.43 -9.03 23.86
CA THR A 618 4.72 -7.78 24.08
C THR A 618 5.67 -6.61 23.84
N ILE A 619 5.23 -5.62 23.06
CA ILE A 619 5.97 -4.42 22.70
C ILE A 619 5.20 -3.21 23.19
N ILE A 620 5.82 -2.42 24.07
CA ILE A 620 5.30 -1.13 24.50
C ILE A 620 6.12 -0.07 23.78
N SER A 621 5.46 0.70 22.90
CA SER A 621 6.12 1.68 22.03
C SER A 621 5.74 3.11 22.41
N LEU A 622 6.76 3.97 22.57
CA LEU A 622 6.62 5.40 22.81
C LEU A 622 7.30 6.15 21.67
N SER A 623 6.62 7.13 21.09
CA SER A 623 7.19 7.91 19.98
C SER A 623 6.62 9.31 19.93
N GLY A 624 7.34 10.24 19.31
CA GLY A 624 6.87 11.61 19.13
C GLY A 624 7.99 12.65 19.10
N LEU A 625 7.68 13.87 19.56
CA LEU A 625 8.65 14.95 19.69
C LEU A 625 9.58 14.71 20.87
N ALA A 626 10.88 14.74 20.65
CA ALA A 626 11.89 14.41 21.66
C ALA A 626 11.91 15.39 22.85
N GLU A 627 11.46 16.61 22.68
CA GLU A 627 11.30 17.59 23.76
C GLU A 627 10.29 17.12 24.82
N ASN A 628 9.30 16.31 24.41
CA ASN A 628 8.24 15.79 25.28
C ASN A 628 8.50 14.33 25.76
N MET A 629 9.66 13.73 25.39
CA MET A 629 9.98 12.34 25.69
C MET A 629 9.90 12.02 27.19
N LYS A 630 10.37 12.91 28.06
CA LYS A 630 10.35 12.69 29.52
C LYS A 630 8.95 12.63 30.07
N ASP A 631 8.06 13.48 29.58
CA ASP A 631 6.66 13.53 30.02
C ASP A 631 5.89 12.29 29.56
N VAL A 632 6.12 11.86 28.29
CA VAL A 632 5.43 10.67 27.79
C VAL A 632 5.92 9.37 28.45
N VAL A 633 7.21 9.27 28.80
CA VAL A 633 7.71 8.13 29.60
C VAL A 633 7.00 8.12 30.96
N ALA A 634 6.91 9.25 31.66
CA ALA A 634 6.21 9.31 32.94
C ALA A 634 4.73 8.97 32.82
N LEU A 635 4.05 9.38 31.72
CA LEU A 635 2.67 8.99 31.46
C LEU A 635 2.54 7.48 31.23
N CYS A 636 3.46 6.88 30.45
CA CYS A 636 3.45 5.44 30.17
C CYS A 636 3.59 4.62 31.46
N GLU A 637 4.58 4.96 32.29
CA GLU A 637 4.80 4.29 33.58
C GLU A 637 3.58 4.39 34.52
N ASN A 638 3.00 5.61 34.63
CA ASN A 638 1.77 5.78 35.41
C ASN A 638 0.62 4.95 34.81
N TRP A 639 0.50 4.88 33.48
CA TRP A 639 -0.57 4.15 32.82
C TRP A 639 -0.42 2.63 33.02
N MET A 640 0.78 2.11 32.90
CA MET A 640 1.06 0.67 33.12
C MET A 640 0.81 0.21 34.55
N HIS A 641 1.15 1.03 35.55
CA HIS A 641 1.18 0.63 36.96
C HIS A 641 0.06 1.21 37.82
N GLU A 642 -0.60 2.28 37.37
CA GLU A 642 -1.65 2.96 38.13
C GLU A 642 -2.99 3.03 37.37
N ALA A 643 -3.17 2.27 36.28
CA ALA A 643 -4.44 2.23 35.56
C ALA A 643 -5.58 1.83 36.48
N GLN A 644 -6.72 2.53 36.36
CA GLN A 644 -7.88 2.30 37.20
C GLN A 644 -8.92 1.47 36.46
N SER A 645 -9.20 0.27 36.92
CA SER A 645 -10.20 -0.59 36.33
C SER A 645 -11.61 -0.01 36.42
N ASN A 646 -12.45 -0.36 35.46
CA ASN A 646 -13.85 0.07 35.40
C ASN A 646 -14.71 -1.07 34.84
N GLN A 647 -15.58 -1.63 35.68
CA GLN A 647 -16.44 -2.74 35.30
C GLN A 647 -17.33 -2.42 34.09
N THR A 648 -17.93 -1.23 34.06
CA THR A 648 -18.80 -0.86 32.92
C THR A 648 -18.05 -0.79 31.59
N VAL A 649 -16.85 -0.23 31.61
CA VAL A 649 -15.95 -0.17 30.44
C VAL A 649 -15.59 -1.58 30.00
N TYR A 650 -15.27 -2.47 30.93
CA TYR A 650 -14.96 -3.86 30.62
C TYR A 650 -16.15 -4.61 30.03
N ASP A 651 -17.35 -4.47 30.63
CA ASP A 651 -18.56 -5.14 30.11
C ASP A 651 -18.88 -4.69 28.70
N ASN A 652 -18.71 -3.40 28.38
CA ASN A 652 -18.84 -2.86 27.02
C ASN A 652 -17.78 -3.44 26.08
N LEU A 653 -16.53 -3.48 26.52
CA LEU A 653 -15.42 -4.06 25.72
C LEU A 653 -15.69 -5.52 25.36
N VAL A 654 -16.18 -6.31 26.32
CA VAL A 654 -16.57 -7.71 26.08
C VAL A 654 -17.70 -7.80 25.06
N ALA A 655 -18.73 -6.96 25.16
CA ALA A 655 -19.83 -6.93 24.21
C ALA A 655 -19.33 -6.54 22.79
N ASP A 656 -18.49 -5.52 22.69
CA ASP A 656 -17.91 -5.05 21.44
C ASP A 656 -16.98 -6.10 20.80
N ASN A 657 -16.17 -6.80 21.60
CA ASN A 657 -15.34 -7.93 21.14
C ASN A 657 -16.18 -9.07 20.57
N LEU A 658 -17.29 -9.44 21.23
CA LEU A 658 -18.18 -10.50 20.76
C LEU A 658 -18.86 -10.11 19.45
N LYS A 659 -19.27 -8.84 19.31
CA LYS A 659 -19.80 -8.30 18.05
C LYS A 659 -18.74 -8.31 16.94
N ALA A 660 -17.53 -7.82 17.21
CA ALA A 660 -16.43 -7.79 16.26
C ALA A 660 -16.03 -9.22 15.79
N ARG A 661 -16.07 -10.20 16.68
CA ARG A 661 -15.88 -11.62 16.34
C ARG A 661 -16.95 -12.14 15.36
N ALA A 662 -18.22 -11.78 15.57
CA ALA A 662 -19.30 -12.16 14.66
C ALA A 662 -19.13 -11.49 13.30
N ASP A 663 -18.75 -10.20 13.28
CA ASP A 663 -18.54 -9.42 12.06
C ASP A 663 -17.32 -9.92 11.26
N ALA A 664 -16.24 -10.31 11.92
CA ALA A 664 -15.02 -10.82 11.27
C ALA A 664 -15.27 -12.06 10.37
N LYS A 665 -16.29 -12.86 10.69
CA LYS A 665 -16.70 -14.01 9.86
C LYS A 665 -17.41 -13.61 8.56
N LEU A 666 -17.81 -12.33 8.43
CA LEU A 666 -18.47 -11.80 7.23
C LEU A 666 -17.46 -11.30 6.19
N GLU A 667 -16.20 -11.14 6.53
CA GLU A 667 -15.16 -10.64 5.66
C GLU A 667 -14.34 -11.79 5.04
N GLN A 668 -14.38 -11.90 3.71
CA GLN A 668 -13.67 -12.96 2.97
C GLN A 668 -12.16 -13.00 3.31
N LYS A 669 -11.53 -11.86 3.37
CA LYS A 669 -10.10 -11.76 3.66
C LYS A 669 -9.77 -12.29 5.05
N ASN A 670 -10.57 -11.94 6.07
CA ASN A 670 -10.40 -12.44 7.43
C ASN A 670 -10.61 -13.97 7.49
N CYS A 671 -11.67 -14.48 6.88
CA CYS A 671 -11.92 -15.92 6.78
C CYS A 671 -10.72 -16.65 6.15
N PHE A 672 -10.14 -16.09 5.08
CA PHE A 672 -9.02 -16.72 4.40
C PHE A 672 -7.73 -16.70 5.23
N LEU A 673 -7.44 -15.60 5.94
CA LEU A 673 -6.30 -15.52 6.85
C LEU A 673 -6.43 -16.54 8.00
N ARG A 674 -7.64 -16.72 8.55
CA ARG A 674 -7.90 -17.73 9.60
C ARG A 674 -7.75 -19.15 9.06
N LEU A 675 -8.30 -19.43 7.88
CA LEU A 675 -8.12 -20.71 7.19
C LEU A 675 -6.64 -21.03 6.95
N ARG A 676 -5.86 -20.05 6.50
CA ARG A 676 -4.41 -20.19 6.30
C ARG A 676 -3.71 -20.58 7.60
N ARG A 677 -3.96 -19.86 8.70
CA ARG A 677 -3.36 -20.16 10.02
C ARG A 677 -3.77 -21.53 10.54
N TRP A 678 -5.04 -21.87 10.39
CA TRP A 678 -5.55 -23.19 10.79
C TRP A 678 -4.85 -24.31 10.03
N ALA A 679 -4.63 -24.15 8.75
CA ALA A 679 -3.95 -25.15 7.93
C ALA A 679 -2.44 -25.25 8.20
N MET A 680 -1.79 -24.15 8.55
CA MET A 680 -0.35 -24.11 8.86
C MET A 680 -0.03 -24.67 10.25
N PHE A 681 -0.89 -24.41 11.23
CA PHE A 681 -0.63 -24.70 12.65
C PHE A 681 -1.65 -25.65 13.28
N GLY A 682 -2.74 -26.00 12.60
CA GLY A 682 -3.81 -26.86 13.15
C GLY A 682 -4.86 -26.10 13.97
N PRO A 683 -5.72 -26.84 14.69
CA PRO A 683 -6.82 -26.27 15.47
C PRO A 683 -6.38 -25.32 16.58
N LEU A 684 -5.18 -25.52 17.15
CA LEU A 684 -4.59 -24.59 18.11
C LEU A 684 -3.54 -23.74 17.41
N ASN A 685 -3.83 -22.47 17.22
CA ASN A 685 -2.96 -21.51 16.55
C ASN A 685 -3.19 -20.11 17.13
N GLU A 686 -2.47 -19.12 16.65
CA GLU A 686 -2.59 -17.72 17.10
C GLU A 686 -4.02 -17.18 17.02
N SER A 687 -4.78 -17.60 16.01
CA SER A 687 -6.15 -17.12 15.81
C SER A 687 -7.17 -17.77 16.73
N THR A 688 -6.91 -18.99 17.18
CA THR A 688 -7.81 -19.78 18.04
C THR A 688 -7.35 -19.82 19.51
N ASN A 689 -6.09 -19.45 19.79
CA ASN A 689 -5.56 -19.30 21.15
C ASN A 689 -6.00 -17.96 21.78
N ILE A 690 -7.30 -17.78 21.90
CA ILE A 690 -7.94 -16.57 22.43
C ILE A 690 -8.88 -16.94 23.57
N LEU A 691 -9.30 -15.95 24.35
CA LEU A 691 -10.30 -16.16 25.40
C LEU A 691 -11.65 -16.53 24.78
N SER A 692 -12.30 -17.58 25.27
CA SER A 692 -13.69 -17.91 24.90
C SER A 692 -14.68 -16.84 25.37
N ALA A 693 -15.92 -16.89 24.87
CA ALA A 693 -16.95 -15.96 25.31
C ALA A 693 -17.26 -16.08 26.81
N GLU A 694 -17.16 -17.30 27.36
CA GLU A 694 -17.32 -17.58 28.80
C GLU A 694 -16.15 -17.01 29.60
N GLU A 695 -14.91 -17.22 29.15
CA GLU A 695 -13.71 -16.65 29.79
C GLU A 695 -13.74 -15.13 29.78
N LEU A 696 -14.10 -14.50 28.63
CA LEU A 696 -14.25 -13.04 28.54
C LEU A 696 -15.23 -12.52 29.61
N LYS A 697 -16.40 -13.16 29.77
CA LYS A 697 -17.41 -12.74 30.74
C LYS A 697 -17.04 -13.05 32.20
N ALA A 698 -16.16 -14.01 32.43
CA ALA A 698 -15.73 -14.44 33.77
C ALA A 698 -14.47 -13.71 34.27
N THR A 699 -13.78 -13.00 33.38
CA THR A 699 -12.53 -12.30 33.75
C THR A 699 -12.83 -11.08 34.59
N GLU A 700 -12.16 -10.95 35.72
CA GLU A 700 -12.25 -9.78 36.60
C GLU A 700 -11.32 -8.67 36.07
N PRO A 701 -11.80 -7.44 35.85
CA PRO A 701 -10.99 -6.35 35.25
C PRO A 701 -9.71 -6.02 36.03
N ASP A 702 -9.75 -6.10 37.38
CA ASP A 702 -8.58 -5.85 38.21
C ASP A 702 -7.49 -6.91 38.02
N GLU A 703 -7.88 -8.18 37.80
CA GLU A 703 -6.92 -9.26 37.52
C GLU A 703 -6.30 -9.05 36.12
N LEU A 704 -7.08 -8.58 35.16
CA LEU A 704 -6.63 -8.34 33.79
C LEU A 704 -5.50 -7.30 33.74
N LEU A 705 -5.60 -6.21 34.49
CA LEU A 705 -4.55 -5.18 34.57
C LEU A 705 -3.24 -5.68 35.18
N LYS A 706 -3.29 -6.71 36.04
CA LYS A 706 -2.08 -7.32 36.61
C LYS A 706 -1.18 -7.93 35.53
N HIS A 707 -1.73 -8.44 34.43
CA HIS A 707 -0.93 -8.97 33.32
C HIS A 707 -0.03 -7.89 32.67
N ILE A 708 -0.49 -6.63 32.63
CA ILE A 708 0.33 -5.50 32.15
C ILE A 708 1.35 -5.09 33.23
N ASP A 709 0.92 -4.91 34.50
CA ASP A 709 1.82 -4.52 35.60
C ASP A 709 2.94 -5.54 35.83
N GLU A 710 2.65 -6.83 35.68
CA GLU A 710 3.61 -7.92 35.84
C GLU A 710 4.71 -7.93 34.77
N LEU A 711 4.55 -7.25 33.63
CA LEU A 711 5.57 -7.18 32.60
C LEU A 711 6.91 -6.60 33.13
N LYS A 712 6.86 -5.73 34.13
CA LYS A 712 8.04 -5.20 34.83
C LYS A 712 8.92 -6.25 35.51
N ASN A 713 8.38 -7.45 35.76
CA ASN A 713 9.11 -8.55 36.42
C ASN A 713 9.94 -9.41 35.47
N TYR A 714 9.83 -9.17 34.15
CA TYR A 714 10.53 -9.96 33.14
C TYR A 714 11.70 -9.20 32.53
N GLU A 715 12.68 -9.95 31.99
CA GLU A 715 13.76 -9.40 31.20
C GLU A 715 13.21 -8.67 29.96
N GLN A 716 13.79 -7.52 29.67
CA GLN A 716 13.38 -6.66 28.57
C GLN A 716 14.55 -6.28 27.67
N THR A 717 14.29 -6.12 26.40
CA THR A 717 15.16 -5.41 25.47
C THR A 717 14.58 -4.01 25.26
N ILE A 718 15.31 -2.99 25.69
CA ILE A 718 14.95 -1.60 25.48
C ILE A 718 15.60 -1.12 24.20
N ILE A 719 14.80 -0.56 23.29
CA ILE A 719 15.27 0.02 22.03
C ILE A 719 15.10 1.53 22.11
N TYR A 720 16.15 2.25 21.73
CA TYR A 720 16.09 3.70 21.63
C TYR A 720 16.65 4.21 20.31
N TYR A 721 15.84 5.01 19.63
CA TYR A 721 16.25 5.86 18.52
C TYR A 721 15.75 7.29 18.79
N GLY A 722 16.65 8.22 19.03
CA GLY A 722 16.31 9.60 19.37
C GLY A 722 17.54 10.48 19.55
N PRO A 723 17.37 11.81 19.73
CA PRO A 723 18.50 12.76 19.78
C PRO A 723 19.30 12.73 21.08
N MET A 724 18.78 12.15 22.19
CA MET A 724 19.49 12.10 23.47
C MET A 724 20.72 11.20 23.38
N LYS A 725 21.85 11.59 23.94
CA LYS A 725 23.06 10.77 23.96
C LYS A 725 22.88 9.50 24.80
N GLN A 726 23.64 8.46 24.49
CA GLN A 726 23.50 7.15 25.11
C GLN A 726 23.64 7.19 26.63
N GLU A 727 24.67 7.86 27.15
CA GLU A 727 24.92 7.94 28.60
C GLU A 727 23.77 8.65 29.31
N GLU A 728 23.28 9.76 28.74
CA GLU A 728 22.15 10.52 29.27
C GLU A 728 20.86 9.70 29.23
N PHE A 729 20.61 8.97 28.12
CA PHE A 729 19.45 8.10 27.99
C PHE A 729 19.51 6.93 28.97
N THR A 730 20.70 6.32 29.16
CA THR A 730 20.87 5.23 30.11
C THR A 730 20.54 5.68 31.52
N GLU A 731 21.09 6.81 31.98
CA GLU A 731 20.78 7.37 33.31
C GLU A 731 19.29 7.72 33.44
N PHE A 732 18.69 8.25 32.38
CA PHE A 732 17.28 8.62 32.34
C PHE A 732 16.37 7.39 32.44
N ILE A 733 16.61 6.32 31.64
CA ILE A 733 15.73 5.15 31.58
C ILE A 733 15.84 4.30 32.85
N GLU A 734 17.06 4.14 33.40
CA GLU A 734 17.28 3.44 34.67
C GLU A 734 16.57 4.08 35.86
N LYS A 735 16.36 5.39 35.79
CA LYS A 735 15.68 6.14 36.85
C LYS A 735 14.15 6.15 36.69
N ASN A 736 13.65 6.12 35.46
CA ASN A 736 12.26 6.46 35.16
C ASN A 736 11.44 5.28 34.62
N HIS A 737 12.07 4.15 34.26
CA HIS A 737 11.38 2.94 33.83
C HIS A 737 11.40 1.90 34.95
N GLU A 738 10.22 1.49 35.41
CA GLU A 738 10.06 0.57 36.53
C GLU A 738 10.23 -0.88 36.06
N VAL A 739 11.38 -1.46 36.40
CA VAL A 739 11.67 -2.89 36.16
C VAL A 739 12.23 -3.50 37.42
N SER A 740 11.93 -4.77 37.69
CA SER A 740 12.49 -5.53 38.81
C SER A 740 14.03 -5.44 38.84
N ALA A 741 14.60 -5.29 40.00
CA ALA A 741 16.06 -5.33 40.19
C ALA A 741 16.69 -6.69 39.80
N SER A 742 15.90 -7.74 39.74
CA SER A 742 16.29 -9.08 39.30
C SER A 742 15.18 -9.66 38.40
N PRO A 743 15.09 -9.20 37.16
CA PRO A 743 14.02 -9.63 36.26
C PRO A 743 14.16 -11.11 35.92
N THR A 744 13.04 -11.76 35.76
CA THR A 744 12.96 -13.18 35.41
C THR A 744 13.10 -13.34 33.89
N ALA A 745 13.93 -14.32 33.48
CA ALA A 745 14.04 -14.70 32.09
C ALA A 745 12.67 -15.14 31.55
N THR A 746 12.31 -14.65 30.35
CA THR A 746 11.07 -15.01 29.69
C THR A 746 11.15 -16.43 29.13
N ILE A 747 10.07 -17.19 29.25
CA ILE A 747 9.92 -18.50 28.59
C ILE A 747 8.95 -18.29 27.45
N LYS A 748 9.43 -18.45 26.20
CA LYS A 748 8.56 -18.45 25.02
C LYS A 748 7.55 -19.59 25.14
N GLY A 749 6.28 -19.29 24.95
CA GLY A 749 5.28 -20.35 24.84
C GLY A 749 5.51 -21.17 23.56
N ASP A 750 5.45 -22.51 23.71
CA ASP A 750 5.60 -23.42 22.55
C ASP A 750 4.34 -24.28 22.42
N ILE A 751 3.20 -23.60 22.23
CA ILE A 751 1.88 -24.26 22.23
C ILE A 751 1.42 -24.69 20.84
N TYR A 752 2.00 -24.17 19.76
CA TYR A 752 1.71 -24.58 18.38
C TYR A 752 2.91 -24.41 17.47
N LYS A 753 3.01 -25.29 16.46
CA LYS A 753 4.10 -25.34 15.46
C LYS A 753 3.52 -25.56 14.07
N ASN A 754 4.31 -25.24 13.07
CA ASN A 754 3.97 -25.55 11.67
C ASN A 754 3.70 -27.03 11.48
N ILE A 755 2.60 -27.39 10.82
CA ILE A 755 2.22 -28.77 10.53
C ILE A 755 2.93 -29.23 9.25
N PRO A 756 3.60 -30.41 9.27
CA PRO A 756 4.15 -31.00 8.04
C PRO A 756 3.05 -31.37 7.03
N THR A 757 3.42 -31.36 5.76
CA THR A 757 2.53 -31.77 4.66
C THR A 757 3.00 -33.10 4.02
N PRO A 758 2.85 -34.25 4.70
CA PRO A 758 3.41 -35.52 4.23
C PRO A 758 2.64 -36.13 3.04
N LYS A 759 1.43 -35.66 2.79
CA LYS A 759 0.55 -36.07 1.67
C LYS A 759 -0.26 -34.90 1.16
N ASN A 760 -0.75 -35.01 -0.06
CA ASN A 760 -1.71 -34.05 -0.59
C ASN A 760 -3.05 -34.15 0.16
N GLN A 761 -3.63 -33.00 0.49
CA GLN A 761 -4.98 -32.89 1.07
C GLN A 761 -5.58 -31.55 0.68
N VAL A 762 -6.91 -31.47 0.77
CA VAL A 762 -7.67 -30.26 0.52
C VAL A 762 -8.36 -29.82 1.80
N ILE A 763 -8.23 -28.58 2.18
CA ILE A 763 -9.00 -27.96 3.27
C ILE A 763 -9.92 -26.94 2.64
N LEU A 764 -11.22 -27.15 2.79
CA LEU A 764 -12.28 -26.32 2.21
C LEU A 764 -13.08 -25.67 3.33
N ALA A 765 -13.08 -24.33 3.35
CA ALA A 765 -13.95 -23.54 4.20
C ALA A 765 -15.05 -22.85 3.37
N PRO A 766 -16.30 -22.77 3.89
CA PRO A 766 -17.40 -22.18 3.16
C PRO A 766 -17.32 -20.65 3.15
N TYR A 767 -17.51 -20.06 1.96
CA TYR A 767 -17.74 -18.63 1.82
C TYR A 767 -18.48 -18.36 0.51
N ASP A 768 -19.53 -17.55 0.56
CA ASP A 768 -20.33 -17.21 -0.62
C ASP A 768 -19.71 -16.00 -1.33
N ALA A 769 -18.73 -16.27 -2.17
CA ALA A 769 -18.08 -15.27 -3.02
C ALA A 769 -17.92 -15.76 -4.45
N LYS A 770 -17.89 -14.82 -5.39
CA LYS A 770 -17.71 -15.09 -6.82
C LYS A 770 -16.25 -15.39 -7.19
N ASN A 771 -15.32 -15.04 -6.31
CA ASN A 771 -13.89 -15.29 -6.45
C ASN A 771 -13.40 -16.19 -5.33
N ILE A 772 -12.61 -17.20 -5.69
CA ILE A 772 -11.91 -18.02 -4.71
C ILE A 772 -10.60 -17.36 -4.27
N TYR A 773 -10.28 -17.54 -3.01
CA TYR A 773 -8.94 -17.40 -2.50
C TYR A 773 -8.35 -18.79 -2.28
N MET A 774 -7.20 -19.04 -2.89
CA MET A 774 -6.55 -20.34 -2.83
C MET A 774 -5.04 -20.21 -2.51
N ILE A 775 -4.58 -21.12 -1.67
CA ILE A 775 -3.15 -21.35 -1.38
C ILE A 775 -2.86 -22.84 -1.57
N MET A 776 -1.72 -23.15 -2.17
CA MET A 776 -1.10 -24.47 -2.06
C MET A 776 0.06 -24.33 -1.07
N TYR A 777 -0.11 -24.81 0.14
CA TYR A 777 0.88 -24.75 1.23
C TYR A 777 1.67 -26.05 1.34
N SER A 778 2.98 -25.95 1.58
CA SER A 778 3.86 -27.10 1.77
C SER A 778 4.90 -26.85 2.85
N ASN A 779 4.95 -27.74 3.83
CA ASN A 779 6.01 -27.85 4.83
C ASN A 779 6.59 -29.28 4.79
N ASN A 780 7.84 -29.42 4.41
CA ASN A 780 8.59 -30.67 4.38
C ASN A 780 9.65 -30.74 5.50
N GLU A 781 9.44 -29.98 6.58
CA GLU A 781 10.29 -29.95 7.77
C GLU A 781 11.76 -29.53 7.48
N GLN A 782 11.98 -28.73 6.41
CA GLN A 782 13.29 -28.20 6.08
C GLN A 782 13.69 -27.14 7.13
N LYS A 783 14.63 -27.47 7.99
CA LYS A 783 15.12 -26.56 9.02
C LYS A 783 15.86 -25.37 8.42
N TYR A 784 15.79 -24.24 9.13
CA TYR A 784 16.52 -23.03 8.77
C TYR A 784 18.01 -23.30 8.56
N GLN A 785 18.55 -22.72 7.50
CA GLN A 785 19.96 -22.73 7.14
C GLN A 785 20.29 -21.38 6.49
N ALA A 786 21.15 -20.59 7.10
CA ALA A 786 21.56 -19.29 6.59
C ALA A 786 22.17 -19.39 5.18
N ASP A 787 22.91 -20.48 4.92
CA ASP A 787 23.53 -20.73 3.61
C ASP A 787 22.54 -20.97 2.46
N LEU A 788 21.27 -21.28 2.76
CA LEU A 788 20.21 -21.48 1.77
C LEU A 788 19.54 -20.16 1.37
N ILE A 789 19.63 -19.11 2.19
CA ILE A 789 18.93 -17.82 1.95
C ILE A 789 19.26 -17.22 0.58
N PRO A 790 20.52 -17.15 0.11
CA PRO A 790 20.82 -16.61 -1.22
C PRO A 790 20.15 -17.37 -2.38
N GLN A 791 20.00 -18.70 -2.24
CA GLN A 791 19.28 -19.51 -3.24
C GLN A 791 17.78 -19.28 -3.19
N VAL A 792 17.22 -19.11 -1.99
CA VAL A 792 15.81 -18.76 -1.78
C VAL A 792 15.50 -17.40 -2.39
N GLU A 793 16.35 -16.40 -2.16
CA GLU A 793 16.18 -15.05 -2.75
C GLU A 793 16.19 -15.12 -4.29
N LEU A 794 17.17 -15.81 -4.88
CA LEU A 794 17.23 -15.94 -6.33
C LEU A 794 16.04 -16.71 -6.90
N PHE A 795 15.62 -17.79 -6.22
CA PHE A 795 14.45 -18.57 -6.64
C PHE A 795 13.17 -17.72 -6.57
N ASN A 796 12.94 -16.98 -5.50
CA ASN A 796 11.75 -16.14 -5.34
C ASN A 796 11.71 -15.04 -6.40
N GLU A 797 12.82 -14.38 -6.70
CA GLU A 797 12.93 -13.34 -7.74
C GLU A 797 12.64 -13.94 -9.14
N TYR A 798 13.18 -15.12 -9.43
CA TYR A 798 12.99 -15.79 -10.72
C TYR A 798 11.59 -16.37 -10.90
N PHE A 799 11.07 -17.02 -9.85
CA PHE A 799 9.88 -17.89 -9.94
C PHE A 799 8.60 -17.21 -9.49
N GLY A 800 8.63 -16.52 -8.33
CA GLY A 800 7.42 -16.33 -7.55
C GLY A 800 6.90 -14.92 -7.35
N GLY A 801 7.78 -13.94 -7.20
CA GLY A 801 7.37 -12.62 -6.72
C GLY A 801 7.63 -11.48 -7.72
N GLY A 802 6.65 -10.88 -8.29
CA GLY A 802 6.79 -9.74 -9.20
C GLY A 802 6.36 -10.01 -10.62
N MET A 803 6.22 -8.96 -11.42
CA MET A 803 5.65 -9.04 -12.78
C MET A 803 6.55 -9.79 -13.78
N ASN A 804 7.85 -9.86 -13.51
CA ASN A 804 8.79 -10.64 -14.31
C ASN A 804 8.86 -12.12 -13.91
N ALA A 805 8.35 -12.46 -12.74
CA ALA A 805 8.41 -13.82 -12.22
C ALA A 805 7.57 -14.79 -13.06
N LEU A 806 8.02 -16.04 -13.11
CA LEU A 806 7.38 -17.09 -13.92
C LEU A 806 5.90 -17.28 -13.60
N VAL A 807 5.53 -17.25 -12.32
CA VAL A 807 4.14 -17.43 -11.87
C VAL A 807 3.22 -16.36 -12.45
N PHE A 808 3.63 -15.10 -12.37
CA PHE A 808 2.82 -13.99 -12.89
C PHE A 808 2.63 -14.09 -14.40
N GLN A 809 3.71 -14.36 -15.13
CA GLN A 809 3.67 -14.47 -16.59
C GLN A 809 2.82 -15.65 -17.08
N GLU A 810 2.87 -16.80 -16.40
CA GLU A 810 2.13 -17.98 -16.83
C GLU A 810 0.64 -17.94 -16.45
N LEU A 811 0.28 -17.40 -15.29
CA LEU A 811 -1.09 -17.38 -14.83
C LEU A 811 -1.85 -16.12 -15.26
N ARG A 812 -1.25 -14.96 -15.18
CA ARG A 812 -1.91 -13.70 -15.53
C ARG A 812 -1.72 -13.34 -17.00
N GLU A 813 -0.48 -13.15 -17.45
CA GLU A 813 -0.21 -12.60 -18.79
C GLU A 813 -0.57 -13.55 -19.91
N ALA A 814 -0.17 -14.83 -19.80
CA ALA A 814 -0.40 -15.82 -20.86
C ALA A 814 -1.85 -16.30 -20.94
N ARG A 815 -2.54 -16.40 -19.79
CA ARG A 815 -3.83 -17.09 -19.69
C ARG A 815 -4.96 -16.25 -19.12
N GLY A 816 -4.70 -15.11 -18.52
CA GLY A 816 -5.71 -14.30 -17.86
C GLY A 816 -6.50 -15.05 -16.78
N LEU A 817 -5.85 -16.01 -16.09
CA LEU A 817 -6.53 -16.87 -15.11
C LEU A 817 -6.78 -16.17 -13.78
N ALA A 818 -5.95 -15.22 -13.43
CA ALA A 818 -6.03 -14.55 -12.14
C ALA A 818 -5.58 -13.09 -12.22
N TYR A 819 -6.18 -12.25 -11.38
CA TYR A 819 -5.69 -10.88 -11.15
C TYR A 819 -4.39 -10.88 -10.36
N SER A 820 -4.32 -11.71 -9.32
CA SER A 820 -3.12 -11.84 -8.48
C SER A 820 -2.69 -13.30 -8.40
N ALA A 821 -1.42 -13.55 -8.66
CA ALA A 821 -0.79 -14.86 -8.54
C ALA A 821 0.66 -14.70 -8.07
N ALA A 822 1.07 -15.49 -7.09
CA ALA A 822 2.43 -15.47 -6.55
C ALA A 822 2.84 -16.84 -5.99
N ALA A 823 4.12 -17.04 -5.79
CA ALA A 823 4.66 -18.18 -5.05
C ALA A 823 5.92 -17.77 -4.27
N TYR A 824 6.07 -18.30 -3.07
CA TYR A 824 7.19 -17.94 -2.21
C TYR A 824 7.75 -19.15 -1.47
N TYR A 825 9.04 -19.28 -1.50
CA TYR A 825 9.80 -20.08 -0.57
C TYR A 825 10.15 -19.17 0.62
N THR A 826 9.56 -19.45 1.80
CA THR A 826 9.55 -18.51 2.93
C THR A 826 10.68 -18.82 3.90
N VAL A 827 11.50 -17.82 4.17
CA VAL A 827 12.49 -17.86 5.25
C VAL A 827 11.73 -17.70 6.58
N PRO A 828 11.94 -18.57 7.58
CA PRO A 828 11.30 -18.44 8.88
C PRO A 828 11.85 -17.25 9.67
N GLU A 829 11.06 -16.70 10.57
CA GLU A 829 11.44 -15.57 11.45
C GLU A 829 12.54 -15.96 12.46
N PHE A 830 12.53 -17.20 12.95
CA PHE A 830 13.49 -17.70 13.92
C PHE A 830 14.25 -18.90 13.35
N LYS A 831 15.52 -19.01 13.72
CA LYS A 831 16.40 -20.12 13.29
C LYS A 831 15.95 -21.51 13.76
N GLU A 832 15.07 -21.59 14.74
CA GLU A 832 14.49 -22.82 15.26
C GLU A 832 13.38 -23.37 14.35
N ASP A 833 12.81 -22.53 13.50
CA ASP A 833 11.66 -22.84 12.64
C ASP A 833 12.08 -23.41 11.28
N GLU A 834 11.10 -23.70 10.43
CA GLU A 834 11.27 -24.38 9.16
C GLU A 834 11.00 -23.44 8.00
N PHE A 835 11.73 -23.66 6.90
CA PHE A 835 11.33 -23.09 5.61
C PHE A 835 10.01 -23.72 5.17
N THR A 836 9.12 -22.87 4.63
CA THR A 836 7.86 -23.30 4.02
C THR A 836 7.78 -22.84 2.59
N PHE A 837 6.89 -23.43 1.81
CA PHE A 837 6.61 -22.99 0.45
C PHE A 837 5.10 -22.82 0.27
N TYR A 838 4.69 -21.76 -0.38
CA TYR A 838 3.29 -21.58 -0.73
C TYR A 838 3.10 -20.88 -2.08
N THR A 839 1.99 -21.19 -2.73
CA THR A 839 1.46 -20.41 -3.86
C THR A 839 0.22 -19.68 -3.40
N TYR A 840 -0.08 -18.54 -4.02
CA TYR A 840 -1.26 -17.73 -3.73
C TYR A 840 -1.94 -17.31 -5.03
N ILE A 841 -3.26 -17.37 -5.06
CA ILE A 841 -4.05 -16.92 -6.21
C ILE A 841 -5.42 -16.41 -5.77
N ILE A 842 -5.86 -15.35 -6.43
CA ILE A 842 -7.25 -14.89 -6.43
C ILE A 842 -7.78 -15.03 -7.85
N SER A 843 -8.82 -15.86 -8.03
CA SER A 843 -9.38 -16.16 -9.34
C SER A 843 -10.89 -16.38 -9.27
N GLN A 844 -11.53 -16.49 -10.41
CA GLN A 844 -12.93 -16.90 -10.47
C GLN A 844 -13.09 -18.40 -10.11
N ASN A 845 -14.25 -18.76 -9.59
CA ASN A 845 -14.55 -20.14 -9.15
C ASN A 845 -14.35 -21.15 -10.28
N ASP A 846 -14.77 -20.83 -11.49
CA ASP A 846 -14.68 -21.68 -12.69
C ASP A 846 -13.26 -21.84 -13.25
N LYS A 847 -12.31 -20.97 -12.85
CA LYS A 847 -10.90 -21.02 -13.28
C LYS A 847 -9.98 -21.77 -12.32
N MET A 848 -10.49 -22.19 -11.17
CA MET A 848 -9.70 -22.86 -10.13
C MET A 848 -8.92 -24.06 -10.67
N GLY A 849 -9.54 -24.92 -11.47
CA GLY A 849 -8.90 -26.12 -12.04
C GLY A 849 -7.72 -25.76 -12.92
N ASP A 850 -7.89 -24.80 -13.82
CA ASP A 850 -6.85 -24.33 -14.75
C ASP A 850 -5.68 -23.69 -14.00
N CYS A 851 -5.95 -22.94 -12.91
CA CYS A 851 -4.94 -22.37 -12.05
C CYS A 851 -4.07 -23.45 -11.38
N ILE A 852 -4.71 -24.48 -10.80
CA ILE A 852 -4.02 -25.60 -10.15
C ILE A 852 -3.15 -26.35 -11.16
N ASP A 853 -3.69 -26.65 -12.35
CA ASP A 853 -2.95 -27.37 -13.39
C ASP A 853 -1.77 -26.57 -13.90
N THR A 854 -1.92 -25.25 -14.04
CA THR A 854 -0.83 -24.38 -14.45
C THR A 854 0.26 -24.32 -13.37
N PHE A 855 -0.11 -24.17 -12.07
CA PHE A 855 0.86 -24.27 -11.00
C PHE A 855 1.59 -25.59 -10.98
N HIS A 856 0.89 -26.72 -11.08
CA HIS A 856 1.52 -28.03 -11.11
C HIS A 856 2.51 -28.18 -12.28
N LYS A 857 2.16 -27.65 -13.45
CA LYS A 857 3.02 -27.67 -14.62
C LYS A 857 4.34 -26.93 -14.33
N ILE A 858 4.28 -25.67 -13.90
CA ILE A 858 5.48 -24.85 -13.68
C ILE A 858 6.29 -25.27 -12.44
N LEU A 859 5.64 -25.85 -11.42
CA LEU A 859 6.31 -26.38 -10.23
C LEU A 859 7.07 -27.68 -10.51
N ASN A 860 6.58 -28.50 -11.43
CA ASN A 860 7.24 -29.77 -11.77
C ASN A 860 8.21 -29.65 -12.96
N ASP A 861 7.95 -28.71 -13.87
CA ASP A 861 8.73 -28.49 -15.08
C ASP A 861 8.93 -26.97 -15.26
N MET A 862 9.83 -26.42 -14.45
CA MET A 862 10.12 -24.99 -14.43
C MET A 862 10.85 -24.58 -15.71
N PRO A 863 10.28 -23.71 -16.56
CA PRO A 863 11.02 -23.14 -17.68
C PRO A 863 12.23 -22.35 -17.18
N ALA A 864 13.43 -22.81 -17.56
CA ALA A 864 14.67 -22.20 -17.13
C ALA A 864 15.41 -21.57 -18.31
N THR A 865 15.76 -20.29 -18.23
CA THR A 865 16.47 -19.54 -19.25
C THR A 865 17.56 -18.67 -18.64
N GLU A 866 18.72 -18.59 -19.31
CA GLU A 866 19.84 -17.74 -18.90
C GLU A 866 19.46 -16.26 -18.86
N SER A 867 18.62 -15.79 -19.80
CA SER A 867 18.19 -14.39 -19.86
C SER A 867 17.37 -13.99 -18.62
N SER A 868 16.45 -14.86 -18.18
CA SER A 868 15.65 -14.60 -16.98
C SER A 868 16.47 -14.73 -15.69
N LEU A 869 17.44 -15.65 -15.65
CA LEU A 869 18.39 -15.75 -14.53
C LEU A 869 19.22 -14.48 -14.41
N LEU A 870 19.78 -13.99 -15.51
CA LEU A 870 20.60 -12.79 -15.51
C LEU A 870 19.78 -11.59 -14.99
N LEU A 871 18.54 -11.44 -15.46
CA LEU A 871 17.65 -10.37 -15.02
C LEU A 871 17.37 -10.46 -13.51
N ALA A 872 17.07 -11.64 -12.98
CA ALA A 872 16.82 -11.84 -11.54
C ALA A 872 18.08 -11.53 -10.71
N LYS A 873 19.25 -11.94 -11.16
CA LYS A 873 20.53 -11.62 -10.50
C LYS A 873 20.81 -10.12 -10.50
N GLU A 874 20.66 -9.45 -11.62
CA GLU A 874 20.85 -7.99 -11.74
C GLU A 874 19.87 -7.23 -10.83
N ALA A 875 18.61 -7.63 -10.77
CA ALA A 875 17.63 -7.02 -9.88
C ALA A 875 18.05 -7.11 -8.40
N ILE A 876 18.42 -8.31 -7.92
CA ILE A 876 18.88 -8.53 -6.55
C ILE A 876 20.16 -7.74 -6.25
N MET A 877 21.16 -7.81 -7.15
CA MET A 877 22.45 -7.16 -6.94
C MET A 877 22.34 -5.64 -6.90
N LYS A 878 21.59 -5.04 -7.84
CA LYS A 878 21.37 -3.59 -7.88
C LYS A 878 20.56 -3.12 -6.67
N ARG A 879 19.53 -3.88 -6.25
CA ARG A 879 18.77 -3.61 -5.03
C ARG A 879 19.70 -3.54 -3.82
N ILE A 880 20.49 -4.58 -3.55
CA ILE A 880 21.42 -4.62 -2.41
C ILE A 880 22.49 -3.52 -2.50
N ALA A 881 23.03 -3.26 -3.72
CA ALA A 881 24.04 -2.23 -3.91
C ALA A 881 23.52 -0.81 -3.64
N THR A 882 22.23 -0.56 -3.81
CA THR A 882 21.64 0.78 -3.71
C THR A 882 20.78 1.03 -2.49
N GLN A 883 20.25 0.00 -1.85
CA GLN A 883 19.57 0.12 -0.57
C GLN A 883 20.56 0.40 0.56
N ARG A 884 20.09 1.13 1.57
CA ARG A 884 20.85 1.42 2.79
C ARG A 884 19.96 1.16 4.00
N THR A 885 20.43 0.32 4.89
CA THR A 885 19.81 0.16 6.21
C THR A 885 20.35 1.24 7.12
N ILE A 886 19.55 2.28 7.35
CA ILE A 886 19.92 3.50 8.05
C ILE A 886 18.91 3.84 9.13
N LYS A 887 19.22 4.86 9.94
CA LYS A 887 18.34 5.38 10.99
C LYS A 887 17.88 4.25 11.94
N ARG A 888 16.63 4.24 12.34
CA ARG A 888 16.07 3.20 13.23
C ARG A 888 16.10 1.78 12.64
N ASN A 889 16.15 1.64 11.31
CA ASN A 889 16.11 0.33 10.66
C ASN A 889 17.37 -0.52 10.97
N VAL A 890 18.48 0.10 11.38
CA VAL A 890 19.69 -0.60 11.87
C VAL A 890 19.35 -1.48 13.08
N LEU A 891 18.53 -0.95 14.01
CA LEU A 891 18.12 -1.67 15.22
C LEU A 891 17.22 -2.88 14.89
N SER A 892 16.30 -2.70 13.92
CA SER A 892 15.44 -3.80 13.45
C SER A 892 16.24 -4.88 12.72
N ALA A 893 17.19 -4.48 11.85
CA ALA A 893 18.07 -5.42 11.15
C ALA A 893 18.96 -6.23 12.12
N TYR A 894 19.42 -5.61 13.21
CA TYR A 894 20.16 -6.31 14.27
C TYR A 894 19.31 -7.39 14.95
N ILE A 895 18.04 -7.08 15.25
CA ILE A 895 17.12 -8.04 15.88
C ILE A 895 16.85 -9.20 14.93
N GLU A 896 16.59 -8.93 13.66
CA GLU A 896 16.37 -9.95 12.64
C GLU A 896 17.60 -10.86 12.48
N ALA A 897 18.79 -10.28 12.34
CA ALA A 897 20.03 -11.03 12.28
C ALA A 897 20.19 -11.96 13.51
N ARG A 898 19.91 -11.43 14.72
CA ARG A 898 19.99 -12.20 15.97
C ARG A 898 18.95 -13.34 16.02
N ASN A 899 17.74 -13.12 15.53
CA ASN A 899 16.70 -14.17 15.44
C ASN A 899 17.16 -15.32 14.52
N HIS A 900 17.93 -15.02 13.50
CA HIS A 900 18.57 -15.98 12.60
C HIS A 900 19.88 -16.56 13.14
N GLY A 901 20.33 -16.14 14.33
CA GLY A 901 21.59 -16.56 14.94
C GLY A 901 22.82 -15.95 14.26
N LEU A 902 22.65 -14.81 13.59
CA LEU A 902 23.71 -14.06 12.90
C LEU A 902 24.12 -12.83 13.73
N ASN A 903 25.35 -12.37 13.52
CA ASN A 903 25.88 -11.14 14.09
C ASN A 903 26.34 -10.15 13.01
N TYR A 904 25.86 -10.31 11.78
CA TYR A 904 26.20 -9.50 10.63
C TYR A 904 25.00 -9.39 9.66
N ASP A 905 25.07 -8.45 8.74
CA ASP A 905 24.08 -8.25 7.68
C ASP A 905 24.17 -9.35 6.61
N ILE A 906 23.15 -10.19 6.52
CA ILE A 906 23.08 -11.33 5.59
C ILE A 906 23.08 -10.87 4.12
N SER A 907 22.70 -9.64 3.82
CA SER A 907 22.71 -9.07 2.46
C SER A 907 24.08 -9.19 1.80
N ARG A 908 25.16 -9.19 2.61
CA ARG A 908 26.54 -9.42 2.13
C ARG A 908 26.69 -10.82 1.51
N ASP A 909 26.16 -11.84 2.15
CA ASP A 909 26.25 -13.21 1.66
C ASP A 909 25.33 -13.43 0.46
N ILE A 910 24.13 -12.83 0.47
CA ILE A 910 23.20 -12.82 -0.67
C ILE A 910 23.90 -12.22 -1.88
N TYR A 911 24.45 -11.01 -1.78
CA TYR A 911 25.12 -10.32 -2.88
C TYR A 911 26.27 -11.14 -3.46
N ASN A 912 27.16 -11.65 -2.61
CA ASN A 912 28.34 -12.38 -3.02
C ASN A 912 28.02 -13.74 -3.68
N LYS A 913 27.00 -14.46 -3.18
CA LYS A 913 26.62 -15.76 -3.71
C LYS A 913 25.78 -15.63 -4.97
N VAL A 914 24.75 -14.81 -4.97
CA VAL A 914 23.85 -14.61 -6.13
C VAL A 914 24.64 -14.18 -7.37
N LYS A 915 25.63 -13.29 -7.20
CA LYS A 915 26.51 -12.85 -8.30
C LYS A 915 27.11 -14.02 -9.12
N ASN A 916 27.45 -15.11 -8.46
CA ASN A 916 28.17 -16.25 -9.05
C ASN A 916 27.26 -17.46 -9.34
N MET A 917 25.98 -17.45 -8.92
CA MET A 917 25.08 -18.58 -9.11
C MET A 917 24.77 -18.81 -10.59
N SER A 918 24.78 -20.08 -11.00
CA SER A 918 24.48 -20.54 -12.36
C SER A 918 23.00 -20.95 -12.51
N LEU A 919 22.56 -21.14 -13.77
CA LEU A 919 21.24 -21.66 -14.07
C LEU A 919 21.06 -23.08 -13.53
N ASP A 920 22.10 -23.91 -13.60
CA ASP A 920 22.07 -25.28 -13.06
C ASP A 920 21.85 -25.28 -11.55
N GLU A 921 22.49 -24.37 -10.80
CA GLU A 921 22.28 -24.26 -9.35
C GLU A 921 20.85 -23.80 -9.01
N LEU A 922 20.24 -22.92 -9.81
CA LEU A 922 18.82 -22.53 -9.64
C LEU A 922 17.87 -23.71 -9.93
N VAL A 923 18.15 -24.47 -10.99
CA VAL A 923 17.37 -25.67 -11.37
C VAL A 923 17.55 -26.76 -10.31
N ASP A 924 18.75 -26.97 -9.80
CA ASP A 924 19.03 -27.93 -8.73
C ASP A 924 18.28 -27.56 -7.44
N PHE A 925 18.23 -26.26 -7.10
CA PHE A 925 17.41 -25.78 -5.96
C PHE A 925 15.93 -26.13 -6.19
N GLN A 926 15.39 -25.84 -7.38
CA GLN A 926 14.00 -26.15 -7.71
C GLN A 926 13.73 -27.65 -7.64
N HIS A 927 14.63 -28.48 -8.18
CA HIS A 927 14.51 -29.93 -8.14
C HIS A 927 14.57 -30.50 -6.72
N GLN A 928 15.45 -29.97 -5.89
CA GLN A 928 15.67 -30.47 -4.53
C GLN A 928 14.57 -30.00 -3.55
N TYR A 929 14.12 -28.76 -3.69
CA TYR A 929 13.31 -28.10 -2.65
C TYR A 929 11.88 -27.80 -3.08
N VAL A 930 11.54 -27.81 -4.37
CA VAL A 930 10.21 -27.42 -4.86
C VAL A 930 9.49 -28.50 -5.66
N LYS A 931 10.20 -29.17 -6.57
CA LYS A 931 9.62 -30.21 -7.43
C LYS A 931 9.16 -31.41 -6.61
N GLY A 932 7.95 -31.91 -6.96
CA GLY A 932 7.41 -33.12 -6.34
C GLY A 932 6.97 -32.96 -4.89
N ARG A 933 6.83 -31.73 -4.39
CA ARG A 933 6.26 -31.47 -3.05
C ARG A 933 4.81 -31.95 -2.96
N THR A 934 4.43 -32.29 -1.75
CA THR A 934 3.03 -32.47 -1.37
C THR A 934 2.47 -31.18 -0.83
N TYR A 935 1.16 -30.96 -1.06
CA TYR A 935 0.51 -29.69 -0.72
C TYR A 935 -0.75 -29.90 0.12
N THR A 936 -1.00 -28.99 1.03
CA THR A 936 -2.30 -28.71 1.58
C THR A 936 -2.93 -27.60 0.72
N TYR A 937 -3.99 -27.93 -0.04
CA TYR A 937 -4.74 -26.97 -0.85
C TYR A 937 -5.78 -26.30 0.03
N LEU A 938 -5.63 -25.01 0.26
CA LEU A 938 -6.55 -24.20 1.06
C LEU A 938 -7.50 -23.48 0.12
N ILE A 939 -8.78 -23.66 0.29
CA ILE A 939 -9.80 -23.07 -0.57
C ILE A 939 -10.89 -22.47 0.30
N LEU A 940 -11.13 -21.18 0.07
CA LEU A 940 -12.27 -20.47 0.65
C LEU A 940 -13.25 -20.15 -0.47
N GLY A 941 -14.41 -20.78 -0.46
CA GLY A 941 -15.41 -20.61 -1.51
C GLY A 941 -16.69 -21.40 -1.26
N ASN A 942 -17.68 -21.19 -2.12
CA ASN A 942 -18.92 -21.94 -2.10
C ASN A 942 -18.72 -23.26 -2.85
N GLU A 943 -18.84 -24.39 -2.15
CA GLU A 943 -18.64 -25.73 -2.73
C GLU A 943 -19.55 -25.98 -3.95
N ALA A 944 -20.75 -25.39 -4.01
CA ALA A 944 -21.65 -25.53 -5.13
C ALA A 944 -21.13 -24.91 -6.44
N ASP A 945 -20.22 -23.96 -6.35
CA ASP A 945 -19.64 -23.25 -7.49
C ASP A 945 -18.24 -23.79 -7.88
N LEU A 946 -17.75 -24.83 -7.17
CA LEU A 946 -16.42 -25.40 -7.37
C LEU A 946 -16.45 -26.75 -8.07
N ASP A 947 -15.40 -27.05 -8.83
CA ASP A 947 -15.16 -28.39 -9.35
C ASP A 947 -14.69 -29.34 -8.25
N VAL A 948 -15.62 -29.88 -7.48
CA VAL A 948 -15.36 -30.83 -6.38
C VAL A 948 -14.66 -32.09 -6.86
N ALA A 949 -14.93 -32.55 -8.09
CA ALA A 949 -14.26 -33.72 -8.64
C ALA A 949 -12.78 -33.48 -8.86
N LYS A 950 -12.44 -32.29 -9.34
CA LYS A 950 -11.03 -31.82 -9.42
C LYS A 950 -10.36 -31.81 -8.05
N LEU A 951 -11.02 -31.24 -7.04
CA LEU A 951 -10.51 -31.21 -5.67
C LEU A 951 -10.29 -32.62 -5.10
N GLN A 952 -11.22 -33.54 -5.29
CA GLN A 952 -11.07 -34.94 -4.89
C GLN A 952 -9.88 -35.65 -5.57
N SER A 953 -9.56 -35.25 -6.79
CA SER A 953 -8.41 -35.80 -7.52
C SER A 953 -7.06 -35.36 -6.94
N LEU A 954 -7.02 -34.25 -6.19
CA LEU A 954 -5.83 -33.70 -5.53
C LEU A 954 -5.54 -34.43 -4.21
N GLY A 955 -6.57 -34.81 -3.45
CA GLY A 955 -6.42 -35.45 -2.16
C GLY A 955 -7.74 -35.55 -1.41
N GLU A 956 -7.68 -36.02 -0.17
CA GLU A 956 -8.81 -36.06 0.75
C GLU A 956 -9.30 -34.64 1.06
N ILE A 957 -10.61 -34.40 0.99
CA ILE A 957 -11.22 -33.11 1.28
C ILE A 957 -11.64 -33.06 2.75
N HIS A 958 -11.00 -32.21 3.52
CA HIS A 958 -11.39 -31.85 4.88
C HIS A 958 -12.20 -30.56 4.83
N ARG A 959 -13.49 -30.67 5.19
CA ARG A 959 -14.37 -29.48 5.29
C ARG A 959 -14.27 -28.95 6.70
N VAL A 960 -13.96 -27.67 6.81
CA VAL A 960 -13.87 -26.96 8.10
C VAL A 960 -14.91 -25.85 8.12
N SER A 961 -15.52 -25.66 9.28
CA SER A 961 -16.45 -24.53 9.47
C SER A 961 -15.73 -23.24 9.79
N LEU A 962 -16.44 -22.10 9.68
CA LEU A 962 -15.89 -20.83 10.13
C LEU A 962 -15.63 -20.84 11.64
N GLU A 963 -16.49 -21.51 12.44
CA GLU A 963 -16.31 -21.67 13.88
C GLU A 963 -15.00 -22.39 14.21
N GLU A 964 -14.65 -23.43 13.45
CA GLU A 964 -13.41 -24.17 13.66
C GLU A 964 -12.17 -23.32 13.36
N ILE A 965 -12.17 -22.55 12.27
CA ILE A 965 -10.99 -21.74 11.88
C ILE A 965 -10.85 -20.44 12.68
N PHE A 966 -11.95 -19.95 13.25
CA PHE A 966 -11.93 -18.76 14.13
C PHE A 966 -11.76 -19.13 15.62
N GLY A 967 -12.14 -20.34 16.02
CA GLY A 967 -12.09 -20.78 17.42
C GLY A 967 -13.25 -20.28 18.30
N TYR A 968 -14.33 -19.74 17.69
CA TYR A 968 -15.53 -19.23 18.37
C TYR A 968 -16.76 -19.31 17.50
#